data_cd858ebce923ed980e2ebeeb77985b99
#
_entry.id   cd858ebce923ed980e2ebeeb77985b99
#
_cell.length_a   1.000
_cell.length_b   1.000
_cell.length_c   1.000
_cell.angle_alpha   90.00
_cell.angle_beta   90.00
_cell.angle_gamma   90.00
#
_symmetry.space_group_name_H-M   'P 1'
#
loop_
_entity.id
_entity.type
_entity.pdbx_description
1 polymer ?
#
loop_
_entity_poly.entity_id
_entity_poly.type
_entity_poly.pdbx_seq_one_letter_code
_entity_poly.pdbx_strand_id
1 'polypeptide(L)'
;MNKYSLKLNLSIPQDQVAELIVTTLARLGYRITNANESLHLISATEVKSESSSGVTWRYEYNIVISWTKNSNDVTISINIEERLNKWTHKLCENKCKLLAESLKQDSEFLRNSIDGVDSTLFGSARWADDKDIEKAGYRLFNPDSKRFIFGLDKDNIHLAISQEDTIKHAVICGPTGCGKTTSVFIPNLVERTSACAIVTEATAGTELPDLYAKTAGYRAQNGQVIYYFNPDDLSSNRINPLDSVNTIAKAQLTADLIIKNTSIKMSMSDQIWETSERHLLTSLILHVAFERGHLAMIRRLMVLGPYELGRVLNISGSIQAKSEYAAFIHNSSEGFRNGVLSGLLQRLNLWFNPRIEALTQTTDIDFTSFPDQLFTFYLAVPSHKNILKPLAALVFNYLLDMVLEKNFSNPLFLSLDEFTNYGYIPGIAEKLTIIRHKKIPAMIGAQDWVQVKKIYGDDDATLIFGQPGTKIYFRPRDLMTAKKISDSLGVRTVTDKKVTSTGMVNQKELARPLMHTSEILSLDNDKAIVFTPATSPLLVKKIAWQTYAGIESKFPVPFRQSLDIDEVLSKKDIDIVKDNSSDTDSLADTQAVEDVNIMDIVNNYWCDTDTENISGARDGDLNQDDLSATENLFDETKATEFNSNGENTDDKIDGDNELPAKENLCQEGESLNTDKVDGNKDSGVILDRILRFNDFWNDD
;
A
#
# COMPACT_ATOMS: atom_id res chain seq x y z
N MET A 1 -43.90 -15.94 -2.79
CA MET A 1 -43.36 -15.90 -1.42
C MET A 1 -42.66 -17.21 -1.15
N ASN A 2 -41.38 -17.19 -0.98
CA ASN A 2 -40.61 -18.38 -0.60
C ASN A 2 -40.61 -18.45 0.93
N LYS A 3 -41.03 -19.59 1.47
CA LYS A 3 -41.02 -19.84 2.91
C LYS A 3 -40.08 -20.99 3.21
N TYR A 4 -39.30 -20.84 4.25
CA TYR A 4 -38.50 -21.92 4.81
C TYR A 4 -38.75 -22.00 6.31
N SER A 5 -38.90 -23.19 6.84
CA SER A 5 -39.16 -23.43 8.24
C SER A 5 -38.18 -24.47 8.79
N LEU A 6 -37.59 -24.17 9.93
CA LEU A 6 -36.70 -25.08 10.66
C LEU A 6 -37.15 -25.18 12.12
N LYS A 7 -37.07 -26.40 12.68
CA LYS A 7 -37.29 -26.63 14.12
C LYS A 7 -35.99 -27.01 14.80
N LEU A 8 -35.75 -26.43 15.97
CA LEU A 8 -34.59 -26.62 16.79
C LEU A 8 -35.04 -26.92 18.22
N ASN A 9 -34.48 -28.00 18.82
CA ASN A 9 -34.73 -28.31 20.23
C ASN A 9 -33.54 -27.86 21.07
N LEU A 10 -33.80 -27.08 22.09
CA LEU A 10 -32.81 -26.56 23.01
C LEU A 10 -33.16 -26.91 24.44
N SER A 11 -32.17 -27.28 25.23
CA SER A 11 -32.34 -27.58 26.68
C SER A 11 -31.98 -26.33 27.47
N ILE A 12 -32.88 -25.35 27.49
CA ILE A 12 -32.74 -24.06 28.20
C ILE A 12 -34.02 -23.73 28.98
N PRO A 13 -33.93 -22.93 30.08
CA PRO A 13 -35.09 -22.43 30.80
C PRO A 13 -36.01 -21.56 29.90
N GLN A 14 -37.32 -21.75 30.05
CA GLN A 14 -38.30 -21.07 29.17
C GLN A 14 -38.24 -19.54 29.28
N ASP A 15 -37.98 -19.03 30.46
CA ASP A 15 -37.86 -17.57 30.79
C ASP A 15 -36.65 -16.92 30.09
N GLN A 16 -35.67 -17.70 29.64
CA GLN A 16 -34.48 -17.17 28.96
C GLN A 16 -34.57 -17.30 27.43
N VAL A 17 -35.58 -17.99 26.88
CA VAL A 17 -35.72 -18.19 25.44
C VAL A 17 -35.92 -16.91 24.66
N ALA A 18 -36.78 -16.01 25.16
CA ALA A 18 -37.06 -14.75 24.50
C ALA A 18 -35.80 -13.87 24.40
N GLU A 19 -35.04 -13.78 25.49
CA GLU A 19 -33.82 -12.98 25.59
C GLU A 19 -32.73 -13.55 24.68
N LEU A 20 -32.56 -14.89 24.65
CA LEU A 20 -31.65 -15.58 23.74
C LEU A 20 -31.95 -15.24 22.28
N ILE A 21 -33.21 -15.34 21.86
CA ILE A 21 -33.62 -15.09 20.48
C ILE A 21 -33.37 -13.60 20.13
N VAL A 22 -33.78 -12.67 20.98
CA VAL A 22 -33.59 -11.23 20.78
C VAL A 22 -32.11 -10.89 20.61
N THR A 23 -31.28 -11.42 21.49
CA THR A 23 -29.83 -11.15 21.49
C THR A 23 -29.15 -11.74 20.27
N THR A 24 -29.48 -12.98 19.91
CA THR A 24 -28.94 -13.63 18.73
C THR A 24 -29.31 -12.86 17.45
N LEU A 25 -30.57 -12.43 17.32
CA LEU A 25 -31.04 -11.62 16.18
C LEU A 25 -30.31 -10.26 16.11
N ALA A 26 -30.18 -9.57 17.25
CA ALA A 26 -29.49 -8.29 17.33
C ALA A 26 -28.00 -8.44 16.93
N ARG A 27 -27.31 -9.45 17.43
CA ARG A 27 -25.93 -9.77 17.09
C ARG A 27 -25.73 -10.05 15.59
N LEU A 28 -26.68 -10.73 14.98
CA LEU A 28 -26.66 -11.02 13.53
C LEU A 28 -27.14 -9.86 12.66
N GLY A 29 -27.47 -8.71 13.25
CA GLY A 29 -27.85 -7.46 12.54
C GLY A 29 -29.31 -7.41 12.08
N TYR A 30 -30.17 -8.26 12.62
CA TYR A 30 -31.60 -8.22 12.32
C TYR A 30 -32.32 -7.13 13.15
N ARG A 31 -33.22 -6.41 12.52
CA ARG A 31 -34.10 -5.44 13.20
C ARG A 31 -35.32 -6.12 13.75
N ILE A 32 -35.47 -6.16 15.05
CA ILE A 32 -36.66 -6.72 15.72
C ILE A 32 -37.84 -5.78 15.49
N THR A 33 -38.93 -6.31 14.95
CA THR A 33 -40.16 -5.54 14.65
C THR A 33 -41.27 -5.79 15.65
N ASN A 34 -41.31 -6.95 16.28
CA ASN A 34 -42.24 -7.30 17.33
C ASN A 34 -41.65 -8.37 18.25
N ALA A 35 -41.83 -8.24 19.55
CA ALA A 35 -41.51 -9.26 20.54
C ALA A 35 -42.69 -9.41 21.50
N ASN A 36 -43.35 -10.55 21.48
CA ASN A 36 -44.46 -10.85 22.38
C ASN A 36 -44.16 -12.15 23.14
N GLU A 37 -43.67 -11.99 24.33
CA GLU A 37 -43.31 -13.11 25.22
C GLU A 37 -44.51 -13.95 25.62
N SER A 38 -45.68 -13.33 25.83
CA SER A 38 -46.90 -14.03 26.23
C SER A 38 -47.45 -14.93 25.13
N LEU A 39 -47.19 -14.62 23.87
CA LEU A 39 -47.53 -15.43 22.71
C LEU A 39 -46.37 -16.31 22.25
N HIS A 40 -45.23 -16.26 22.93
CA HIS A 40 -44.00 -16.98 22.53
C HIS A 40 -43.62 -16.72 21.07
N LEU A 41 -43.62 -15.44 20.66
CA LEU A 41 -43.41 -15.01 19.29
C LEU A 41 -42.50 -13.80 19.18
N ILE A 42 -41.46 -13.88 18.37
CA ILE A 42 -40.59 -12.76 18.01
C ILE A 42 -40.54 -12.63 16.49
N SER A 43 -40.70 -11.40 16.01
CA SER A 43 -40.56 -11.08 14.59
C SER A 43 -39.41 -10.10 14.36
N ALA A 44 -38.66 -10.33 13.33
CA ALA A 44 -37.54 -9.47 12.95
C ALA A 44 -37.46 -9.34 11.41
N THR A 45 -36.84 -8.26 10.96
CA THR A 45 -36.61 -8.01 9.53
C THR A 45 -35.14 -7.69 9.25
N GLU A 46 -34.69 -8.12 8.12
CA GLU A 46 -33.40 -7.72 7.54
C GLU A 46 -33.63 -7.13 6.15
N VAL A 47 -33.04 -5.97 5.88
CA VAL A 47 -33.07 -5.33 4.56
C VAL A 47 -31.65 -5.28 4.03
N LYS A 48 -31.40 -5.96 2.93
CA LYS A 48 -30.11 -5.91 2.20
C LYS A 48 -30.30 -5.24 0.85
N SER A 49 -29.33 -4.44 0.45
CA SER A 49 -29.21 -3.88 -0.88
C SER A 49 -27.90 -4.35 -1.52
N GLU A 50 -27.98 -4.96 -2.71
CA GLU A 50 -26.82 -5.35 -3.50
C GLU A 50 -26.86 -4.58 -4.81
N SER A 51 -25.72 -4.05 -5.24
CA SER A 51 -25.57 -3.32 -6.50
C SER A 51 -24.65 -4.09 -7.42
N SER A 52 -25.15 -4.41 -8.61
CA SER A 52 -24.35 -5.02 -9.68
C SER A 52 -24.78 -4.41 -11.01
N SER A 53 -23.80 -4.03 -11.84
CA SER A 53 -24.03 -3.51 -13.19
C SER A 53 -24.99 -2.32 -13.28
N GLY A 54 -24.95 -1.41 -12.27
CA GLY A 54 -25.81 -0.21 -12.25
C GLY A 54 -27.24 -0.45 -11.78
N VAL A 55 -27.59 -1.67 -11.37
CA VAL A 55 -28.91 -2.02 -10.82
C VAL A 55 -28.73 -2.34 -9.32
N THR A 56 -29.52 -1.66 -8.49
CA THR A 56 -29.58 -1.92 -7.05
C THR A 56 -30.77 -2.81 -6.73
N TRP A 57 -30.50 -3.96 -6.15
CA TRP A 57 -31.52 -4.91 -5.69
C TRP A 57 -31.72 -4.73 -4.20
N ARG A 58 -32.98 -4.65 -3.76
CA ARG A 58 -33.34 -4.57 -2.34
C ARG A 58 -34.09 -5.81 -1.94
N TYR A 59 -33.59 -6.53 -0.94
CA TYR A 59 -34.19 -7.75 -0.38
C TYR A 59 -34.73 -7.46 0.99
N GLU A 60 -35.92 -7.97 1.30
CA GLU A 60 -36.53 -7.88 2.61
C GLU A 60 -36.88 -9.29 3.09
N TYR A 61 -36.27 -9.71 4.20
CA TYR A 61 -36.53 -10.98 4.85
C TYR A 61 -37.33 -10.74 6.10
N ASN A 62 -38.50 -11.42 6.22
CA ASN A 62 -39.29 -11.44 7.44
C ASN A 62 -38.99 -12.74 8.17
N ILE A 63 -38.55 -12.65 9.41
CA ILE A 63 -38.22 -13.75 10.28
C ILE A 63 -39.27 -13.80 11.38
N VAL A 64 -39.89 -14.96 11.56
CA VAL A 64 -40.82 -15.20 12.64
C VAL A 64 -40.31 -16.42 13.41
N ILE A 65 -40.00 -16.22 14.69
CA ILE A 65 -39.54 -17.24 15.62
C ILE A 65 -40.61 -17.47 16.67
N SER A 66 -41.04 -18.71 16.84
CA SER A 66 -41.96 -19.11 17.90
C SER A 66 -41.35 -20.26 18.67
N TRP A 67 -41.75 -20.43 19.94
CA TRP A 67 -41.25 -21.53 20.75
C TRP A 67 -42.36 -22.18 21.57
N THR A 68 -42.19 -23.45 21.88
CA THR A 68 -43.09 -24.24 22.71
C THR A 68 -42.29 -25.07 23.70
N LYS A 69 -42.79 -25.22 24.92
CA LYS A 69 -42.17 -25.99 25.97
C LYS A 69 -42.56 -27.47 25.83
N ASN A 70 -41.55 -28.37 25.91
CA ASN A 70 -41.73 -29.80 25.99
C ASN A 70 -40.96 -30.30 27.22
N SER A 71 -41.64 -30.76 28.26
CA SER A 71 -41.04 -31.28 29.52
C SER A 71 -39.76 -30.53 30.00
N ASN A 72 -38.58 -30.94 29.58
CA ASN A 72 -37.28 -30.34 29.94
C ASN A 72 -36.64 -29.52 28.79
N ASP A 73 -37.20 -29.58 27.58
CA ASP A 73 -36.64 -28.92 26.39
C ASP A 73 -37.61 -27.90 25.81
N VAL A 74 -37.09 -26.91 25.10
CA VAL A 74 -37.86 -25.91 24.33
C VAL A 74 -37.65 -26.18 22.84
N THR A 75 -38.75 -26.34 22.10
CA THR A 75 -38.71 -26.40 20.66
C THR A 75 -38.88 -25.01 20.06
N ILE A 76 -37.84 -24.53 19.37
CA ILE A 76 -37.87 -23.23 18.62
C ILE A 76 -38.21 -23.53 17.17
N SER A 77 -39.19 -22.84 16.63
CA SER A 77 -39.58 -22.89 15.22
C SER A 77 -39.18 -21.58 14.54
N ILE A 78 -38.28 -21.65 13.59
CA ILE A 78 -37.77 -20.49 12.82
C ILE A 78 -38.43 -20.50 11.46
N ASN A 79 -39.18 -19.46 11.11
CA ASN A 79 -39.82 -19.29 9.83
C ASN A 79 -39.26 -18.05 9.13
N ILE A 80 -38.72 -18.18 7.95
CA ILE A 80 -38.23 -17.07 7.14
C ILE A 80 -39.06 -16.97 5.85
N GLU A 81 -39.60 -15.77 5.61
CA GLU A 81 -40.35 -15.42 4.40
C GLU A 81 -39.66 -14.30 3.66
N GLU A 82 -39.56 -14.45 2.35
CA GLU A 82 -39.06 -13.41 1.47
C GLU A 82 -40.14 -12.84 0.59
N ARG A 83 -40.15 -11.50 0.43
CA ARG A 83 -41.19 -10.79 -0.33
C ARG A 83 -40.94 -10.66 -1.83
N LEU A 84 -39.71 -10.96 -2.35
CA LEU A 84 -39.37 -10.74 -3.77
C LEU A 84 -38.49 -11.84 -4.38
N ASN A 85 -39.04 -12.51 -5.41
CA ASN A 85 -38.44 -13.26 -6.55
C ASN A 85 -37.79 -14.67 -6.43
N LYS A 86 -37.90 -15.40 -7.56
CA LYS A 86 -37.78 -16.82 -7.82
C LYS A 86 -36.46 -17.57 -7.49
N TRP A 87 -35.42 -16.92 -6.99
CA TRP A 87 -34.07 -17.54 -6.88
C TRP A 87 -33.64 -17.92 -5.42
N THR A 88 -34.47 -17.78 -4.44
CA THR A 88 -34.07 -17.57 -3.02
C THR A 88 -34.43 -18.66 -2.03
N HIS A 89 -35.05 -19.78 -2.42
CA HIS A 89 -35.33 -20.87 -1.47
C HIS A 89 -34.06 -21.34 -0.75
N LYS A 90 -32.94 -21.51 -1.48
CA LYS A 90 -31.64 -21.91 -0.93
C LYS A 90 -31.05 -20.86 0.02
N LEU A 91 -31.32 -19.58 -0.23
CA LEU A 91 -30.83 -18.48 0.62
C LEU A 91 -31.62 -18.41 1.94
N CYS A 92 -32.95 -18.57 1.91
CA CYS A 92 -33.77 -18.69 3.10
C CYS A 92 -33.39 -19.91 3.94
N GLU A 93 -33.11 -21.05 3.29
CA GLU A 93 -32.62 -22.26 3.94
C GLU A 93 -31.29 -22.02 4.64
N ASN A 94 -30.32 -21.40 3.96
CA ASN A 94 -29.00 -21.10 4.55
C ASN A 94 -29.11 -20.11 5.71
N LYS A 95 -30.00 -19.12 5.60
CA LYS A 95 -30.24 -18.17 6.71
C LYS A 95 -30.88 -18.85 7.91
N CYS A 96 -31.85 -19.75 7.71
CA CYS A 96 -32.44 -20.52 8.80
C CYS A 96 -31.39 -21.42 9.49
N LYS A 97 -30.53 -22.07 8.72
CA LYS A 97 -29.43 -22.90 9.26
C LYS A 97 -28.46 -22.07 10.07
N LEU A 98 -28.02 -20.93 9.54
CA LEU A 98 -27.11 -20.00 10.23
C LEU A 98 -27.71 -19.52 11.56
N LEU A 99 -29.00 -19.14 11.52
CA LEU A 99 -29.73 -18.68 12.72
C LEU A 99 -29.87 -19.80 13.75
N ALA A 100 -30.18 -21.03 13.31
CA ALA A 100 -30.29 -22.18 14.16
C ALA A 100 -28.94 -22.60 14.79
N GLU A 101 -27.85 -22.53 14.04
CA GLU A 101 -26.49 -22.76 14.54
C GLU A 101 -26.09 -21.72 15.56
N SER A 102 -26.38 -20.44 15.29
CA SER A 102 -26.11 -19.35 16.23
C SER A 102 -26.92 -19.47 17.51
N LEU A 103 -28.23 -19.80 17.44
CA LEU A 103 -29.07 -20.04 18.60
C LEU A 103 -28.59 -21.26 19.40
N LYS A 104 -28.12 -22.32 18.74
CA LYS A 104 -27.56 -23.47 19.40
C LYS A 104 -26.27 -23.15 20.16
N GLN A 105 -25.37 -22.43 19.53
CA GLN A 105 -24.14 -21.96 20.17
C GLN A 105 -24.43 -21.10 21.39
N ASP A 106 -25.33 -20.11 21.24
CA ASP A 106 -25.70 -19.20 22.32
C ASP A 106 -26.43 -19.94 23.46
N SER A 107 -27.19 -21.03 23.18
CA SER A 107 -27.85 -21.85 24.17
C SER A 107 -26.90 -22.75 24.95
N GLU A 108 -25.90 -23.36 24.30
CA GLU A 108 -24.83 -24.14 24.96
C GLU A 108 -24.03 -23.24 25.91
N PHE A 109 -23.87 -22.01 25.52
CA PHE A 109 -23.21 -20.99 26.29
C PHE A 109 -23.99 -20.54 27.53
N LEU A 110 -25.30 -20.33 27.39
CA LEU A 110 -26.23 -20.10 28.50
C LEU A 110 -26.21 -21.25 29.52
N ARG A 111 -26.22 -22.50 29.06
CA ARG A 111 -26.19 -23.68 29.89
C ARG A 111 -24.93 -23.76 30.77
N ASN A 112 -23.75 -23.47 30.17
CA ASN A 112 -22.47 -23.44 30.88
C ASN A 112 -22.39 -22.32 31.93
N SER A 113 -23.19 -21.24 31.76
CA SER A 113 -23.25 -20.09 32.68
C SER A 113 -24.11 -20.38 33.92
N ILE A 114 -25.10 -21.30 33.83
CA ILE A 114 -25.97 -21.69 34.94
C ILE A 114 -25.21 -22.56 35.97
N ASP A 115 -24.16 -23.26 35.50
CA ASP A 115 -23.34 -24.15 36.34
C ASP A 115 -22.20 -23.41 37.09
N GLY A 116 -22.26 -22.10 37.24
CA GLY A 116 -21.29 -21.31 38.03
C GLY A 116 -20.00 -20.93 37.32
N VAL A 117 -19.93 -21.12 36.00
CA VAL A 117 -18.86 -20.60 35.14
C VAL A 117 -19.18 -19.16 34.80
N ASP A 118 -18.18 -18.24 34.78
CA ASP A 118 -18.34 -16.88 34.33
C ASP A 118 -19.15 -16.82 33.02
N SER A 119 -20.30 -16.14 33.08
CA SER A 119 -21.18 -16.06 31.92
C SER A 119 -20.48 -15.44 30.74
N THR A 120 -20.39 -16.20 29.67
CA THR A 120 -19.80 -15.74 28.39
C THR A 120 -20.88 -15.65 27.31
N LEU A 121 -22.16 -15.54 27.69
CA LEU A 121 -23.34 -15.59 26.82
C LEU A 121 -23.25 -14.66 25.62
N PHE A 122 -22.76 -13.43 25.82
CA PHE A 122 -22.65 -12.41 24.79
C PHE A 122 -21.24 -12.26 24.23
N GLY A 123 -20.27 -12.97 24.78
CA GLY A 123 -18.89 -12.92 24.36
C GLY A 123 -17.92 -13.04 25.54
N SER A 124 -16.71 -13.52 25.22
CA SER A 124 -15.61 -13.78 26.17
C SER A 124 -14.41 -12.87 25.97
N ALA A 125 -14.60 -11.72 25.26
CA ALA A 125 -13.49 -10.81 25.01
C ALA A 125 -12.92 -10.28 26.33
N ARG A 126 -11.60 -10.40 26.48
CA ARG A 126 -10.86 -9.94 27.66
C ARG A 126 -9.50 -9.38 27.26
N TRP A 127 -8.95 -8.55 28.12
CA TRP A 127 -7.55 -8.19 28.03
C TRP A 127 -6.66 -9.36 28.45
N ALA A 128 -5.48 -9.46 27.83
CA ALA A 128 -4.46 -10.39 28.29
C ALA A 128 -4.00 -10.01 29.70
N ASP A 129 -3.83 -11.03 30.55
CA ASP A 129 -3.33 -10.90 31.91
C ASP A 129 -1.82 -11.25 31.99
N ASP A 130 -1.24 -11.16 33.20
CA ASP A 130 0.17 -11.49 33.43
C ASP A 130 0.50 -12.95 33.05
N LYS A 131 -0.45 -13.87 33.21
CA LYS A 131 -0.26 -15.30 32.87
C LYS A 131 -0.19 -15.48 31.35
N ASP A 132 -1.01 -14.74 30.61
CA ASP A 132 -0.95 -14.75 29.14
C ASP A 132 0.39 -14.20 28.65
N ILE A 133 0.86 -13.08 29.23
CA ILE A 133 2.15 -12.45 28.90
C ILE A 133 3.31 -13.40 29.20
N GLU A 134 3.27 -14.08 30.37
CA GLU A 134 4.29 -15.03 30.79
C GLU A 134 4.29 -16.28 29.91
N LYS A 135 3.12 -16.87 29.63
CA LYS A 135 2.96 -18.01 28.74
C LYS A 135 3.44 -17.72 27.31
N ALA A 136 3.20 -16.52 26.82
CA ALA A 136 3.68 -16.06 25.52
C ALA A 136 5.18 -15.70 25.52
N GLY A 137 5.81 -15.60 26.69
CA GLY A 137 7.22 -15.24 26.83
C GLY A 137 7.52 -13.82 26.35
N TYR A 138 6.59 -12.86 26.52
CA TYR A 138 6.73 -11.51 25.98
C TYR A 138 7.65 -10.62 26.82
N ARG A 139 7.87 -10.90 28.11
CA ARG A 139 8.82 -10.11 28.93
C ARG A 139 10.24 -10.24 28.41
N LEU A 140 10.88 -9.12 28.17
CA LEU A 140 12.25 -9.03 27.67
C LEU A 140 13.16 -8.49 28.75
N PHE A 141 14.01 -9.35 29.33
CA PHE A 141 14.96 -8.97 30.37
C PHE A 141 16.33 -8.59 29.79
N ASN A 142 16.66 -9.07 28.59
CA ASN A 142 17.91 -8.76 27.88
C ASN A 142 17.61 -8.36 26.44
N PRO A 143 18.41 -7.44 25.85
CA PRO A 143 18.28 -7.08 24.44
C PRO A 143 18.30 -8.31 23.52
N ASP A 144 17.38 -8.38 22.59
CA ASP A 144 17.30 -9.45 21.59
C ASP A 144 16.99 -8.86 20.20
N SER A 145 17.99 -8.85 19.33
CA SER A 145 17.89 -8.28 17.98
C SER A 145 16.88 -8.98 17.06
N LYS A 146 16.38 -10.15 17.45
CA LYS A 146 15.42 -10.93 16.66
C LYS A 146 13.97 -10.68 17.06
N ARG A 147 13.71 -9.90 18.10
CA ARG A 147 12.37 -9.68 18.66
C ARG A 147 11.97 -8.21 18.53
N PHE A 148 10.71 -7.93 18.15
CA PHE A 148 10.17 -6.58 18.17
C PHE A 148 9.63 -6.22 19.55
N ILE A 149 10.05 -5.05 20.04
CA ILE A 149 9.57 -4.45 21.27
C ILE A 149 8.34 -3.61 20.95
N PHE A 150 7.26 -3.79 21.72
CA PHE A 150 5.97 -3.13 21.44
C PHE A 150 5.41 -2.32 22.62
N GLY A 151 6.05 -2.34 23.78
CA GLY A 151 5.59 -1.57 24.95
C GLY A 151 6.22 -2.03 26.24
N LEU A 152 5.64 -1.59 27.35
CA LEU A 152 6.02 -1.95 28.71
C LEU A 152 4.85 -2.62 29.41
N ASP A 153 5.17 -3.57 30.32
CA ASP A 153 4.19 -4.10 31.27
C ASP A 153 3.97 -3.14 32.46
N LYS A 154 3.17 -3.56 33.43
CA LYS A 154 2.89 -2.80 34.65
C LYS A 154 4.14 -2.54 35.50
N ASP A 155 5.14 -3.40 35.41
CA ASP A 155 6.41 -3.32 36.15
C ASP A 155 7.50 -2.55 35.39
N ASN A 156 7.13 -1.91 34.25
CA ASN A 156 7.99 -1.23 33.29
C ASN A 156 9.06 -2.13 32.65
N ILE A 157 8.80 -3.43 32.54
CA ILE A 157 9.63 -4.38 31.79
C ILE A 157 9.22 -4.30 30.32
N HIS A 158 10.21 -4.28 29.42
CA HIS A 158 9.96 -4.31 27.98
C HIS A 158 9.19 -5.55 27.56
N LEU A 159 8.15 -5.37 26.77
CA LEU A 159 7.40 -6.43 26.13
C LEU A 159 7.83 -6.54 24.67
N ALA A 160 8.23 -7.75 24.27
CA ALA A 160 8.66 -8.06 22.91
C ALA A 160 7.94 -9.29 22.38
N ILE A 161 7.57 -9.25 21.09
CA ILE A 161 6.94 -10.35 20.38
C ILE A 161 7.94 -11.52 20.28
N SER A 162 7.47 -12.78 20.22
CA SER A 162 8.33 -13.93 19.96
C SER A 162 9.12 -13.80 18.65
N GLN A 163 10.24 -14.50 18.50
CA GLN A 163 11.02 -14.48 17.26
C GLN A 163 10.18 -14.97 16.06
N GLU A 164 9.36 -16.00 16.26
CA GLU A 164 8.49 -16.55 15.22
C GLU A 164 7.40 -15.56 14.79
N ASP A 165 6.81 -14.84 15.75
CA ASP A 165 5.78 -13.85 15.46
C ASP A 165 6.35 -12.54 14.93
N THR A 166 7.58 -12.20 15.28
CA THR A 166 8.29 -11.03 14.73
C THR A 166 8.37 -11.11 13.20
N ILE A 167 8.62 -12.29 12.63
CA ILE A 167 8.68 -12.51 11.18
C ILE A 167 7.34 -12.19 10.49
N LYS A 168 6.22 -12.29 11.20
CA LYS A 168 4.86 -12.05 10.66
C LYS A 168 4.53 -10.57 10.48
N HIS A 169 5.52 -9.69 10.55
CA HIS A 169 5.40 -8.23 10.48
C HIS A 169 4.57 -7.61 11.61
N ALA A 170 4.73 -6.29 11.76
CA ALA A 170 3.92 -5.49 12.65
C ALA A 170 3.40 -4.24 11.92
N VAL A 171 2.15 -3.86 12.14
CA VAL A 171 1.61 -2.57 11.72
C VAL A 171 1.40 -1.67 12.95
N ILE A 172 1.85 -0.43 12.85
CA ILE A 172 1.78 0.58 13.88
C ILE A 172 0.87 1.71 13.37
N CYS A 173 -0.30 1.85 13.95
CA CYS A 173 -1.30 2.81 13.49
C CYS A 173 -1.56 3.89 14.56
N GLY A 174 -1.53 5.13 14.14
CA GLY A 174 -1.87 6.27 14.99
C GLY A 174 -1.50 7.61 14.35
N PRO A 175 -2.18 8.70 14.73
CA PRO A 175 -2.01 10.01 14.12
C PRO A 175 -0.60 10.59 14.37
N THR A 176 -0.29 11.65 13.64
CA THR A 176 0.96 12.40 13.84
C THR A 176 1.03 12.92 15.29
N GLY A 177 2.21 12.80 15.91
CA GLY A 177 2.46 13.24 17.28
C GLY A 177 1.93 12.29 18.37
N CYS A 178 1.38 11.12 18.02
CA CYS A 178 0.95 10.13 19.02
C CYS A 178 2.11 9.33 19.62
N GLY A 179 3.34 9.48 19.11
CA GLY A 179 4.54 8.82 19.64
C GLY A 179 4.90 7.51 18.95
N LYS A 180 4.44 7.20 17.73
CA LYS A 180 4.86 6.02 16.97
C LYS A 180 6.38 5.92 16.87
N THR A 181 7.00 6.95 16.34
CA THR A 181 8.46 7.06 16.14
C THR A 181 9.22 6.88 17.46
N THR A 182 8.82 7.61 18.49
CA THR A 182 9.54 7.65 19.78
C THR A 182 9.30 6.43 20.67
N SER A 183 8.12 5.78 20.57
CA SER A 183 7.77 4.68 21.48
C SER A 183 7.94 3.28 20.87
N VAL A 184 8.06 3.18 19.54
CA VAL A 184 8.20 1.87 18.86
C VAL A 184 9.44 1.86 17.95
N PHE A 185 9.57 2.80 17.02
CA PHE A 185 10.65 2.74 16.03
C PHE A 185 12.03 2.96 16.64
N ILE A 186 12.21 4.03 17.41
CA ILE A 186 13.50 4.32 18.07
C ILE A 186 13.93 3.19 19.03
N PRO A 187 13.07 2.70 19.95
CA PRO A 187 13.44 1.58 20.82
C PRO A 187 13.94 0.36 20.05
N ASN A 188 13.24 -0.01 18.97
CA ASN A 188 13.64 -1.16 18.16
C ASN A 188 14.97 -0.92 17.40
N LEU A 189 15.24 0.30 16.95
CA LEU A 189 16.52 0.63 16.32
C LEU A 189 17.69 0.64 17.31
N VAL A 190 17.46 1.06 18.55
CA VAL A 190 18.48 1.09 19.62
C VAL A 190 18.76 -0.31 20.16
N GLU A 191 17.74 -1.10 20.45
CA GLU A 191 17.88 -2.42 21.07
C GLU A 191 18.33 -3.51 20.08
N ARG A 192 18.19 -3.28 18.78
CA ARG A 192 18.46 -4.29 17.73
C ARG A 192 19.70 -3.96 16.90
N THR A 193 20.77 -3.53 17.55
CA THR A 193 22.02 -3.11 16.88
C THR A 193 22.79 -4.24 16.20
N SER A 194 22.58 -5.51 16.58
CA SER A 194 23.18 -6.66 15.90
C SER A 194 22.43 -7.11 14.63
N ALA A 195 21.38 -6.38 14.22
CA ALA A 195 20.65 -6.61 12.99
C ALA A 195 20.79 -5.43 12.04
N CYS A 196 20.92 -5.70 10.74
CA CYS A 196 20.81 -4.69 9.70
C CYS A 196 19.42 -4.05 9.69
N ALA A 197 19.32 -2.81 9.26
CA ALA A 197 18.03 -2.13 9.13
C ALA A 197 17.94 -1.32 7.83
N ILE A 198 16.75 -1.34 7.21
CA ILE A 198 16.33 -0.33 6.24
C ILE A 198 15.25 0.49 6.92
N VAL A 199 15.53 1.77 7.08
CA VAL A 199 14.72 2.72 7.84
C VAL A 199 14.14 3.74 6.89
N THR A 200 12.83 3.91 6.91
CA THR A 200 12.17 5.02 6.22
C THR A 200 11.61 5.99 7.24
N GLU A 201 11.71 7.28 6.96
CA GLU A 201 11.15 8.32 7.81
C GLU A 201 10.72 9.56 7.02
N ALA A 202 9.73 10.28 7.53
CA ALA A 202 9.31 11.56 7.01
C ALA A 202 10.03 12.69 7.72
N THR A 203 10.51 13.70 6.97
CA THR A 203 11.11 14.89 7.56
C THR A 203 10.16 16.07 7.52
N ALA A 204 10.27 16.98 8.48
CA ALA A 204 9.41 18.15 8.60
C ALA A 204 10.07 19.48 8.15
N GLY A 205 11.33 19.45 7.70
CA GLY A 205 12.04 20.67 7.33
C GLY A 205 13.54 20.48 7.16
N THR A 206 14.33 21.52 7.49
CA THR A 206 15.80 21.57 7.38
C THR A 206 16.54 20.86 8.51
N GLU A 207 15.84 20.44 9.57
CA GLU A 207 16.44 19.69 10.68
C GLU A 207 16.72 18.25 10.25
N LEU A 208 17.73 17.63 10.87
CA LEU A 208 18.02 16.23 10.66
C LEU A 208 16.79 15.36 11.00
N PRO A 209 16.50 14.33 10.20
CA PRO A 209 15.40 13.41 10.47
C PRO A 209 15.53 12.75 11.83
N ASP A 210 14.41 12.60 12.53
CA ASP A 210 14.37 12.13 13.93
C ASP A 210 15.02 10.76 14.15
N LEU A 211 14.70 9.77 13.28
CA LEU A 211 15.26 8.42 13.40
C LEU A 211 16.76 8.43 13.11
N TYR A 212 17.18 9.13 12.05
CA TYR A 212 18.59 9.27 11.70
C TYR A 212 19.36 9.99 12.81
N ALA A 213 18.91 11.17 13.25
CA ALA A 213 19.58 11.98 14.26
C ALA A 213 19.76 11.23 15.60
N LYS A 214 18.73 10.47 16.00
CA LYS A 214 18.66 9.82 17.31
C LYS A 214 19.28 8.42 17.35
N THR A 215 19.48 7.75 16.22
CA THR A 215 19.90 6.35 16.23
C THR A 215 21.14 6.04 15.39
N ALA A 216 21.45 6.84 14.35
CA ALA A 216 22.55 6.53 13.42
C ALA A 216 23.91 6.49 14.10
N GLY A 217 24.22 7.47 14.95
CA GLY A 217 25.49 7.51 15.69
C GLY A 217 25.67 6.32 16.62
N TYR A 218 24.61 5.94 17.35
CA TYR A 218 24.63 4.77 18.23
C TYR A 218 24.83 3.47 17.45
N ARG A 219 24.14 3.31 16.31
CA ARG A 219 24.29 2.12 15.44
C ARG A 219 25.70 2.06 14.82
N ALA A 220 26.27 3.22 14.41
CA ALA A 220 27.65 3.31 13.94
C ALA A 220 28.64 2.85 14.99
N GLN A 221 28.49 3.30 16.26
CA GLN A 221 29.33 2.87 17.37
C GLN A 221 29.24 1.37 17.66
N ASN A 222 28.11 0.72 17.32
CA ASN A 222 27.93 -0.71 17.40
C ASN A 222 28.39 -1.48 16.13
N GLY A 223 29.26 -0.87 15.32
CA GLY A 223 29.92 -1.51 14.19
C GLY A 223 29.11 -1.54 12.90
N GLN A 224 28.06 -0.74 12.79
CA GLN A 224 27.28 -0.68 11.57
C GLN A 224 27.78 0.39 10.61
N VAL A 225 27.77 0.08 9.32
CA VAL A 225 27.95 1.09 8.28
C VAL A 225 26.63 1.83 8.07
N ILE A 226 26.70 3.15 8.13
CA ILE A 226 25.51 4.00 8.04
C ILE A 226 25.41 4.60 6.64
N TYR A 227 24.32 4.30 5.95
CA TYR A 227 23.95 4.92 4.69
C TYR A 227 22.75 5.86 4.91
N TYR A 228 22.77 6.98 4.22
CA TYR A 228 21.75 8.01 4.37
C TYR A 228 21.39 8.61 3.01
N PHE A 229 20.12 8.62 2.67
CA PHE A 229 19.61 9.29 1.48
C PHE A 229 18.43 10.20 1.83
N ASN A 230 18.61 11.47 1.56
CA ASN A 230 17.57 12.50 1.65
C ASN A 230 17.74 13.43 0.44
N PRO A 231 16.77 13.49 -0.50
CA PRO A 231 16.89 14.31 -1.70
C PRO A 231 16.95 15.82 -1.42
N ASP A 232 16.71 16.24 -0.18
CA ASP A 232 16.78 17.64 0.23
C ASP A 232 18.11 17.98 0.96
N ASP A 233 19.00 17.00 1.13
CA ASP A 233 20.27 17.14 1.84
C ASP A 233 21.45 16.73 0.95
N LEU A 234 22.31 17.67 0.61
CA LEU A 234 23.51 17.43 -0.21
C LEU A 234 24.60 16.62 0.50
N SER A 235 24.48 16.37 1.79
CA SER A 235 25.37 15.44 2.50
C SER A 235 24.93 13.96 2.37
N SER A 236 23.87 13.69 1.63
CA SER A 236 23.37 12.36 1.33
C SER A 236 24.34 11.53 0.50
N ASN A 237 24.23 10.21 0.63
CA ASN A 237 24.76 9.30 -0.40
C ASN A 237 24.07 9.57 -1.74
N ARG A 238 24.76 9.27 -2.84
CA ARG A 238 24.21 9.35 -4.18
C ARG A 238 23.68 7.98 -4.60
N ILE A 239 22.55 7.98 -5.31
CA ILE A 239 21.94 6.75 -5.81
C ILE A 239 21.35 7.04 -7.19
N ASN A 240 21.91 6.40 -8.22
CA ASN A 240 21.28 6.39 -9.54
C ASN A 240 20.24 5.26 -9.61
N PRO A 241 18.94 5.59 -9.68
CA PRO A 241 17.90 4.55 -9.73
C PRO A 241 17.99 3.65 -10.98
N LEU A 242 18.66 4.10 -12.04
CA LEU A 242 18.82 3.33 -13.27
C LEU A 242 19.88 2.23 -13.17
N ASP A 243 20.77 2.24 -12.19
CA ASP A 243 21.81 1.19 -12.03
C ASP A 243 21.21 -0.20 -11.78
N SER A 244 19.96 -0.28 -11.33
CA SER A 244 19.24 -1.55 -11.16
C SER A 244 18.53 -2.03 -12.44
N VAL A 245 18.43 -1.19 -13.48
CA VAL A 245 17.65 -1.47 -14.68
C VAL A 245 18.49 -2.31 -15.65
N ASN A 246 18.39 -3.61 -15.53
CA ASN A 246 19.07 -4.59 -16.38
C ASN A 246 18.11 -5.48 -17.21
N THR A 247 16.81 -5.25 -17.09
CA THR A 247 15.76 -5.98 -17.82
C THR A 247 14.63 -5.04 -18.22
N ILE A 248 13.88 -5.40 -19.27
CA ILE A 248 12.68 -4.67 -19.69
C ILE A 248 11.65 -4.56 -18.57
N ALA A 249 11.47 -5.60 -17.76
CA ALA A 249 10.52 -5.59 -16.64
C ALA A 249 10.90 -4.55 -15.59
N LYS A 250 12.20 -4.39 -15.28
CA LYS A 250 12.67 -3.34 -14.36
C LYS A 250 12.53 -1.94 -14.96
N ALA A 251 12.74 -1.79 -16.27
CA ALA A 251 12.49 -0.51 -16.96
C ALA A 251 11.01 -0.13 -16.93
N GLN A 252 10.11 -1.07 -17.22
CA GLN A 252 8.66 -0.88 -17.14
C GLN A 252 8.22 -0.54 -15.72
N LEU A 253 8.73 -1.22 -14.70
CA LEU A 253 8.45 -0.93 -13.30
C LEU A 253 8.93 0.48 -12.91
N THR A 254 10.11 0.89 -13.37
CA THR A 254 10.66 2.24 -13.16
C THR A 254 9.77 3.30 -13.80
N ALA A 255 9.32 3.07 -15.04
CA ALA A 255 8.36 3.94 -15.72
C ALA A 255 7.02 4.03 -14.95
N ASP A 256 6.47 2.90 -14.51
CA ASP A 256 5.24 2.87 -13.72
C ASP A 256 5.38 3.61 -12.39
N LEU A 257 6.50 3.48 -11.70
CA LEU A 257 6.77 4.22 -10.46
C LEU A 257 6.76 5.73 -10.69
N ILE A 258 7.37 6.22 -11.76
CA ILE A 258 7.37 7.65 -12.12
C ILE A 258 5.95 8.09 -12.47
N ILE A 259 5.28 7.40 -13.39
CA ILE A 259 3.96 7.77 -13.88
C ILE A 259 2.93 7.77 -12.74
N LYS A 260 2.81 6.70 -11.99
CA LYS A 260 1.82 6.56 -10.90
C LYS A 260 2.02 7.57 -9.77
N ASN A 261 3.26 7.93 -9.47
CA ASN A 261 3.57 8.88 -8.40
C ASN A 261 3.53 10.37 -8.85
N THR A 262 3.33 10.61 -10.14
CA THR A 262 3.15 11.97 -10.71
C THR A 262 1.72 12.19 -11.22
N SER A 263 0.86 11.17 -11.24
CA SER A 263 -0.51 11.28 -11.75
C SER A 263 -1.42 12.05 -10.80
N ILE A 264 -2.16 13.00 -11.35
CA ILE A 264 -3.33 13.60 -10.73
C ILE A 264 -4.52 12.71 -11.11
N LYS A 265 -5.46 12.46 -10.21
CA LYS A 265 -6.60 11.54 -10.35
C LYS A 265 -7.16 11.46 -11.78
N MET A 266 -7.27 10.25 -12.32
CA MET A 266 -7.51 9.98 -13.72
C MET A 266 -8.94 9.52 -14.04
N SER A 267 -9.40 9.89 -15.26
CA SER A 267 -10.61 9.37 -15.91
C SER A 267 -10.29 8.14 -16.79
N MET A 268 -11.30 7.42 -17.28
CA MET A 268 -11.08 6.28 -18.18
C MET A 268 -10.38 6.65 -19.50
N SER A 269 -10.52 7.89 -19.96
CA SER A 269 -9.81 8.39 -21.16
C SER A 269 -8.31 8.47 -20.97
N ASP A 270 -7.85 8.53 -19.73
CA ASP A 270 -6.46 8.75 -19.40
C ASP A 270 -5.61 7.47 -19.51
N GLN A 271 -6.22 6.28 -19.55
CA GLN A 271 -5.50 5.00 -19.65
C GLN A 271 -4.68 4.87 -20.96
N ILE A 272 -5.21 5.40 -22.08
CA ILE A 272 -4.50 5.36 -23.37
C ILE A 272 -3.26 6.24 -23.30
N TRP A 273 -3.37 7.41 -22.67
CA TRP A 273 -2.25 8.31 -22.44
C TRP A 273 -1.19 7.68 -21.56
N GLU A 274 -1.57 7.10 -20.40
CA GLU A 274 -0.63 6.40 -19.52
C GLU A 274 0.09 5.25 -20.20
N THR A 275 -0.62 4.47 -21.00
CA THR A 275 0.00 3.35 -21.72
C THR A 275 1.04 3.84 -22.71
N SER A 276 0.75 4.91 -23.45
CA SER A 276 1.67 5.50 -24.41
C SER A 276 2.86 6.19 -23.73
N GLU A 277 2.60 6.92 -22.63
CA GLU A 277 3.65 7.47 -21.78
C GLU A 277 4.58 6.37 -21.24
N ARG A 278 4.02 5.23 -20.84
CA ARG A 278 4.79 4.08 -20.35
C ARG A 278 5.70 3.52 -21.44
N HIS A 279 5.21 3.29 -22.65
CA HIS A 279 6.03 2.78 -23.76
C HIS A 279 7.20 3.72 -24.06
N LEU A 280 6.91 5.02 -24.24
CA LEU A 280 7.95 6.00 -24.51
C LEU A 280 8.95 6.11 -23.37
N LEU A 281 8.48 6.21 -22.12
CA LEU A 281 9.37 6.32 -20.95
C LEU A 281 10.20 5.05 -20.74
N THR A 282 9.61 3.86 -20.94
CA THR A 282 10.33 2.59 -20.88
C THR A 282 11.44 2.51 -21.94
N SER A 283 11.15 2.95 -23.18
CA SER A 283 12.15 3.03 -24.24
C SER A 283 13.32 3.93 -23.85
N LEU A 284 13.04 5.12 -23.34
CA LEU A 284 14.06 6.07 -22.89
C LEU A 284 14.87 5.56 -21.71
N ILE A 285 14.23 4.93 -20.73
CA ILE A 285 14.91 4.30 -19.58
C ILE A 285 15.86 3.20 -20.06
N LEU A 286 15.41 2.33 -20.96
CA LEU A 286 16.24 1.24 -21.51
C LEU A 286 17.44 1.78 -22.30
N HIS A 287 17.23 2.82 -23.11
CA HIS A 287 18.32 3.46 -23.83
C HIS A 287 19.34 4.07 -22.88
N VAL A 288 18.89 4.94 -21.96
CA VAL A 288 19.78 5.66 -21.03
C VAL A 288 20.49 4.70 -20.06
N ALA A 289 19.80 3.66 -19.59
CA ALA A 289 20.43 2.64 -18.75
C ALA A 289 21.49 1.82 -19.51
N PHE A 290 21.25 1.52 -20.80
CA PHE A 290 22.24 0.88 -21.67
C PHE A 290 23.51 1.73 -21.81
N GLU A 291 23.36 3.03 -21.98
CA GLU A 291 24.47 4.01 -22.05
C GLU A 291 25.05 4.38 -20.66
N ARG A 292 24.64 3.68 -19.59
CA ARG A 292 25.04 3.95 -18.19
C ARG A 292 24.75 5.39 -17.73
N GLY A 293 23.68 5.98 -18.26
CA GLY A 293 23.24 7.32 -17.93
C GLY A 293 22.33 7.37 -16.68
N HIS A 294 21.66 8.51 -16.49
CA HIS A 294 20.77 8.78 -15.36
C HIS A 294 19.48 9.49 -15.80
N LEU A 295 18.50 9.60 -14.91
CA LEU A 295 17.15 10.08 -15.24
C LEU A 295 17.11 11.52 -15.79
N ALA A 296 18.01 12.42 -15.39
CA ALA A 296 18.05 13.77 -15.95
C ALA A 296 18.39 13.75 -17.46
N MET A 297 19.17 12.80 -17.94
CA MET A 297 19.47 12.62 -19.37
C MET A 297 18.21 12.29 -20.18
N ILE A 298 17.28 11.51 -19.63
CA ILE A 298 15.99 11.23 -20.29
C ILE A 298 15.27 12.54 -20.62
N ARG A 299 15.20 13.45 -19.65
CA ARG A 299 14.55 14.73 -19.85
C ARG A 299 15.29 15.59 -20.91
N ARG A 300 16.62 15.59 -20.89
CA ARG A 300 17.44 16.29 -21.91
C ARG A 300 17.16 15.75 -23.31
N LEU A 301 17.10 14.42 -23.48
CA LEU A 301 16.76 13.79 -24.76
C LEU A 301 15.37 14.23 -25.25
N MET A 302 14.38 14.29 -24.35
CA MET A 302 13.02 14.69 -24.73
C MET A 302 12.90 16.14 -25.18
N VAL A 303 13.74 17.02 -24.68
CA VAL A 303 13.78 18.46 -25.08
C VAL A 303 14.29 18.65 -26.51
N LEU A 304 15.06 17.70 -27.05
CA LEU A 304 15.52 17.73 -28.46
C LEU A 304 14.35 17.71 -29.47
N GLY A 305 13.16 17.37 -29.02
CA GLY A 305 11.97 17.25 -29.87
C GLY A 305 11.80 15.87 -30.50
N PRO A 306 10.62 15.59 -31.07
CA PRO A 306 10.23 14.26 -31.49
C PRO A 306 11.10 13.67 -32.62
N TYR A 307 11.61 14.51 -33.52
CA TYR A 307 12.44 14.06 -34.65
C TYR A 307 13.82 13.56 -34.18
N GLU A 308 14.56 14.37 -33.43
CA GLU A 308 15.89 14.00 -32.93
C GLU A 308 15.77 12.87 -31.91
N LEU A 309 14.77 12.87 -31.06
CA LEU A 309 14.47 11.78 -30.16
C LEU A 309 14.26 10.46 -30.92
N GLY A 310 13.53 10.50 -32.03
CA GLY A 310 13.33 9.36 -32.92
C GLY A 310 14.65 8.84 -33.51
N ARG A 311 15.54 9.73 -33.96
CA ARG A 311 16.86 9.36 -34.45
C ARG A 311 17.67 8.64 -33.38
N VAL A 312 17.77 9.23 -32.18
CA VAL A 312 18.51 8.64 -31.06
C VAL A 312 18.00 7.25 -30.72
N LEU A 313 16.68 7.09 -30.56
CA LEU A 313 16.10 5.79 -30.18
C LEU A 313 16.21 4.73 -31.29
N ASN A 314 16.15 5.10 -32.56
CA ASN A 314 16.31 4.18 -33.68
C ASN A 314 17.74 3.64 -33.83
N ILE A 315 18.77 4.40 -33.44
CA ILE A 315 20.15 3.94 -33.45
C ILE A 315 20.63 3.37 -32.10
N SER A 316 19.78 3.38 -31.06
CA SER A 316 20.10 2.86 -29.73
C SER A 316 20.74 1.46 -29.80
N GLY A 317 21.77 1.19 -29.00
CA GLY A 317 22.34 -0.15 -28.83
C GLY A 317 21.39 -1.14 -28.18
N SER A 318 20.34 -0.65 -27.49
CA SER A 318 19.32 -1.50 -26.84
C SER A 318 18.20 -1.87 -27.80
N ILE A 319 18.11 -3.16 -28.18
CA ILE A 319 17.02 -3.69 -29.03
C ILE A 319 15.66 -3.50 -28.36
N GLN A 320 15.59 -3.68 -27.04
CA GLN A 320 14.37 -3.50 -26.28
C GLN A 320 13.89 -2.03 -26.31
N ALA A 321 14.82 -1.07 -26.24
CA ALA A 321 14.48 0.35 -26.35
C ALA A 321 13.85 0.67 -27.73
N LYS A 322 14.42 0.14 -28.81
CA LYS A 322 13.86 0.28 -30.18
C LYS A 322 12.46 -0.32 -30.27
N SER A 323 12.26 -1.51 -29.71
CA SER A 323 10.96 -2.21 -29.74
C SER A 323 9.86 -1.42 -29.00
N GLU A 324 10.16 -0.91 -27.81
CA GLU A 324 9.22 -0.11 -27.03
C GLU A 324 8.91 1.24 -27.73
N TYR A 325 9.92 1.86 -28.36
CA TYR A 325 9.72 3.05 -29.16
C TYR A 325 8.85 2.79 -30.40
N ALA A 326 9.08 1.70 -31.11
CA ALA A 326 8.25 1.30 -32.23
C ALA A 326 6.79 1.06 -31.82
N ALA A 327 6.54 0.45 -30.65
CA ALA A 327 5.20 0.28 -30.10
C ALA A 327 4.52 1.61 -29.81
N PHE A 328 5.26 2.61 -29.31
CA PHE A 328 4.76 3.98 -29.12
C PHE A 328 4.38 4.66 -30.44
N ILE A 329 5.23 4.57 -31.48
CA ILE A 329 5.03 5.23 -32.76
C ILE A 329 3.89 4.62 -33.57
N HIS A 330 3.80 3.29 -33.59
CA HIS A 330 2.99 2.54 -34.56
C HIS A 330 1.49 2.87 -34.52
N ASN A 331 0.96 3.23 -33.36
CA ASN A 331 -0.47 3.45 -33.16
C ASN A 331 -0.85 4.90 -32.80
N SER A 332 0.02 5.88 -33.11
CA SER A 332 -0.17 7.24 -32.64
C SER A 332 -0.03 8.30 -33.73
N SER A 333 -0.97 9.25 -33.78
CA SER A 333 -0.84 10.45 -34.62
C SER A 333 0.25 11.39 -34.09
N GLU A 334 0.79 12.26 -34.93
CA GLU A 334 1.79 13.24 -34.54
C GLU A 334 1.32 14.15 -33.39
N GLY A 335 0.10 14.66 -33.46
CA GLY A 335 -0.46 15.49 -32.39
C GLY A 335 -0.59 14.73 -31.06
N PHE A 336 -0.95 13.45 -31.09
CA PHE A 336 -0.99 12.61 -29.91
C PHE A 336 0.41 12.39 -29.32
N ARG A 337 1.42 12.09 -30.17
CA ARG A 337 2.82 11.94 -29.73
C ARG A 337 3.37 13.17 -29.04
N ASN A 338 3.10 14.36 -29.60
CA ASN A 338 3.50 15.63 -29.01
C ASN A 338 2.83 15.87 -27.65
N GLY A 339 1.57 15.47 -27.51
CA GLY A 339 0.87 15.51 -26.22
C GLY A 339 1.50 14.58 -25.18
N VAL A 340 1.85 13.35 -25.55
CA VAL A 340 2.54 12.38 -24.67
C VAL A 340 3.91 12.91 -24.24
N LEU A 341 4.69 13.47 -25.17
CA LEU A 341 5.97 14.11 -24.85
C LEU A 341 5.82 15.24 -23.84
N SER A 342 4.85 16.13 -24.05
CA SER A 342 4.57 17.24 -23.13
C SER A 342 4.17 16.74 -21.74
N GLY A 343 3.32 15.72 -21.66
CA GLY A 343 2.92 15.09 -20.42
C GLY A 343 4.10 14.48 -19.66
N LEU A 344 4.95 13.72 -20.35
CA LEU A 344 6.15 13.14 -19.76
C LEU A 344 7.19 14.19 -19.32
N LEU A 345 7.39 15.25 -20.07
CA LEU A 345 8.26 16.35 -19.67
C LEU A 345 7.81 16.96 -18.34
N GLN A 346 6.50 17.11 -18.16
CA GLN A 346 5.95 17.60 -16.88
C GLN A 346 6.19 16.62 -15.74
N ARG A 347 6.02 15.30 -15.98
CA ARG A 347 6.26 14.25 -14.97
C ARG A 347 7.74 14.18 -14.57
N LEU A 348 8.65 14.43 -15.50
CA LEU A 348 10.09 14.42 -15.28
C LEU A 348 10.68 15.75 -14.81
N ASN A 349 9.83 16.72 -14.49
CA ASN A 349 10.29 18.07 -14.08
C ASN A 349 11.15 18.05 -12.80
N LEU A 350 10.99 17.04 -11.94
CA LEU A 350 11.84 16.85 -10.76
C LEU A 350 13.33 16.79 -11.11
N TRP A 351 13.69 16.09 -12.19
CA TRP A 351 15.07 15.86 -12.62
C TRP A 351 15.68 17.03 -13.39
N PHE A 352 14.97 18.16 -13.50
CA PHE A 352 15.54 19.44 -13.93
C PHE A 352 16.23 20.19 -12.77
N ASN A 353 16.04 19.75 -11.56
CA ASN A 353 16.67 20.35 -10.39
C ASN A 353 18.13 19.87 -10.28
N PRO A 354 19.15 20.76 -10.35
CA PRO A 354 20.56 20.38 -10.29
C PRO A 354 20.92 19.59 -9.03
N ARG A 355 20.28 19.87 -7.89
CA ARG A 355 20.46 19.11 -6.65
C ARG A 355 20.04 17.65 -6.82
N ILE A 356 18.89 17.42 -7.44
CA ILE A 356 18.37 16.05 -7.67
C ILE A 356 19.26 15.33 -8.67
N GLU A 357 19.69 16.00 -9.70
CA GLU A 357 20.64 15.45 -10.68
C GLU A 357 21.94 15.04 -9.98
N ALA A 358 22.57 15.94 -9.21
CA ALA A 358 23.81 15.65 -8.51
C ALA A 358 23.71 14.44 -7.56
N LEU A 359 22.55 14.26 -6.91
CA LEU A 359 22.28 13.13 -6.00
C LEU A 359 21.93 11.82 -6.72
N THR A 360 21.51 11.87 -8.00
CA THR A 360 20.99 10.71 -8.74
C THR A 360 21.76 10.36 -10.01
N GLN A 361 22.85 11.05 -10.33
CA GLN A 361 23.63 10.76 -11.52
C GLN A 361 24.55 9.53 -11.38
N THR A 362 25.00 9.22 -10.17
CA THR A 362 25.89 8.08 -9.87
C THR A 362 25.48 7.45 -8.55
N THR A 363 25.91 6.20 -8.32
CA THR A 363 25.76 5.51 -7.04
C THR A 363 27.12 5.42 -6.34
N ASP A 364 27.20 5.91 -5.10
CA ASP A 364 28.42 5.84 -4.27
C ASP A 364 28.33 4.75 -3.18
N ILE A 365 27.27 3.95 -3.21
CA ILE A 365 26.99 2.85 -2.29
C ILE A 365 27.30 1.53 -2.96
N ASP A 366 28.18 0.73 -2.36
CA ASP A 366 28.38 -0.64 -2.81
C ASP A 366 27.29 -1.57 -2.28
N PHE A 367 26.21 -1.69 -3.02
CA PHE A 367 25.11 -2.60 -2.70
C PHE A 367 25.51 -4.08 -2.82
N THR A 368 26.66 -4.41 -3.43
CA THR A 368 27.09 -5.81 -3.53
C THR A 368 27.61 -6.34 -2.19
N SER A 369 28.09 -5.48 -1.33
CA SER A 369 28.59 -5.80 0.02
C SER A 369 27.47 -6.01 1.06
N PHE A 370 26.25 -5.51 0.83
CA PHE A 370 25.13 -5.55 1.79
C PHE A 370 24.81 -6.94 2.35
N PRO A 371 24.84 -8.03 1.57
CA PRO A 371 24.56 -9.38 2.09
C PRO A 371 25.41 -9.76 3.31
N ASP A 372 26.68 -9.36 3.33
CA ASP A 372 27.65 -9.76 4.35
C ASP A 372 28.00 -8.64 5.33
N GLN A 373 27.63 -7.41 5.01
CA GLN A 373 27.91 -6.22 5.81
C GLN A 373 26.85 -5.99 6.87
N LEU A 374 27.25 -5.57 8.06
CA LEU A 374 26.32 -5.05 9.06
C LEU A 374 26.07 -3.56 8.79
N PHE A 375 24.85 -3.20 8.42
CA PHE A 375 24.51 -1.85 7.95
C PHE A 375 23.17 -1.33 8.47
N THR A 376 23.02 -0.02 8.41
CA THR A 376 21.71 0.66 8.47
C THR A 376 21.60 1.66 7.34
N PHE A 377 20.54 1.54 6.57
CA PHE A 377 20.19 2.47 5.52
C PHE A 377 19.02 3.34 5.96
N TYR A 378 19.21 4.65 6.02
CA TYR A 378 18.16 5.63 6.30
C TYR A 378 17.71 6.30 5.00
N LEU A 379 16.44 6.14 4.66
CA LEU A 379 15.76 6.82 3.58
C LEU A 379 14.82 7.86 4.17
N ALA A 380 15.20 9.12 4.12
CA ALA A 380 14.44 10.23 4.66
C ALA A 380 13.90 11.12 3.54
N VAL A 381 12.61 11.44 3.57
CA VAL A 381 11.97 12.25 2.53
C VAL A 381 11.06 13.30 3.15
N PRO A 382 11.17 14.58 2.75
CA PRO A 382 10.28 15.64 3.24
C PRO A 382 8.81 15.37 2.92
N SER A 383 7.97 15.24 3.93
CA SER A 383 6.55 14.88 3.78
C SER A 383 5.72 15.95 3.06
N HIS A 384 6.14 17.22 3.14
CA HIS A 384 5.47 18.36 2.51
C HIS A 384 5.81 18.54 1.03
N LYS A 385 6.90 17.93 0.53
CA LYS A 385 7.37 18.04 -0.84
C LYS A 385 6.87 16.89 -1.72
N ASN A 386 5.60 16.94 -2.13
CA ASN A 386 5.00 15.89 -2.97
C ASN A 386 5.77 15.63 -4.27
N ILE A 387 6.48 16.64 -4.79
CA ILE A 387 7.31 16.53 -6.01
C ILE A 387 8.42 15.48 -5.86
N LEU A 388 8.88 15.19 -4.64
CA LEU A 388 9.93 14.19 -4.36
C LEU A 388 9.41 12.75 -4.31
N LYS A 389 8.09 12.53 -4.32
CA LYS A 389 7.50 11.17 -4.22
C LYS A 389 7.96 10.20 -5.31
N PRO A 390 8.08 10.59 -6.59
CA PRO A 390 8.58 9.66 -7.61
C PRO A 390 9.99 9.15 -7.30
N LEU A 391 10.90 10.04 -6.87
CA LEU A 391 12.25 9.66 -6.48
C LEU A 391 12.26 8.81 -5.21
N ALA A 392 11.46 9.17 -4.21
CA ALA A 392 11.29 8.38 -3.00
C ALA A 392 10.81 6.95 -3.30
N ALA A 393 9.81 6.82 -4.18
CA ALA A 393 9.29 5.54 -4.63
C ALA A 393 10.34 4.71 -5.38
N LEU A 394 11.12 5.34 -6.25
CA LEU A 394 12.19 4.67 -6.99
C LEU A 394 13.28 4.11 -6.06
N VAL A 395 13.80 4.94 -5.15
CA VAL A 395 14.85 4.49 -4.21
C VAL A 395 14.31 3.45 -3.24
N PHE A 396 13.10 3.64 -2.73
CA PHE A 396 12.48 2.65 -1.83
C PHE A 396 12.23 1.31 -2.56
N ASN A 397 11.72 1.34 -3.78
CA ASN A 397 11.55 0.13 -4.58
C ASN A 397 12.88 -0.56 -4.89
N TYR A 398 13.93 0.21 -5.20
CA TYR A 398 15.28 -0.33 -5.38
C TYR A 398 15.77 -1.11 -4.15
N LEU A 399 15.59 -0.54 -2.96
CA LEU A 399 15.95 -1.21 -1.70
C LEU A 399 15.10 -2.47 -1.45
N LEU A 400 13.79 -2.43 -1.75
CA LEU A 400 12.93 -3.61 -1.63
C LEU A 400 13.33 -4.72 -2.61
N ASP A 401 13.63 -4.39 -3.86
CA ASP A 401 14.06 -5.36 -4.86
C ASP A 401 15.40 -6.01 -4.46
N MET A 402 16.34 -5.22 -3.91
CA MET A 402 17.57 -5.74 -3.32
C MET A 402 17.28 -6.75 -2.20
N VAL A 403 16.35 -6.45 -1.30
CA VAL A 403 15.93 -7.36 -0.21
C VAL A 403 15.29 -8.64 -0.77
N LEU A 404 14.53 -8.52 -1.85
CA LEU A 404 13.88 -9.67 -2.50
C LEU A 404 14.89 -10.55 -3.26
N GLU A 405 15.87 -9.97 -3.93
CA GLU A 405 16.81 -10.68 -4.78
C GLU A 405 17.97 -11.30 -4.00
N LYS A 406 18.45 -10.64 -2.93
CA LYS A 406 19.63 -11.08 -2.18
C LYS A 406 19.29 -11.87 -0.92
N ASN A 407 20.23 -12.71 -0.47
CA ASN A 407 20.20 -13.37 0.82
C ASN A 407 21.22 -12.70 1.75
N PHE A 408 20.82 -12.40 2.98
CA PHE A 408 21.63 -11.69 3.96
C PHE A 408 22.20 -12.64 4.99
N SER A 409 23.50 -12.53 5.28
CA SER A 409 24.20 -13.29 6.32
C SER A 409 23.82 -12.78 7.73
N ASN A 410 23.61 -11.47 7.85
CA ASN A 410 23.15 -10.83 9.08
C ASN A 410 21.62 -10.75 9.14
N PRO A 411 21.00 -10.83 10.31
CA PRO A 411 19.58 -10.53 10.43
C PRO A 411 19.27 -9.13 9.87
N LEU A 412 18.19 -9.01 9.11
CA LEU A 412 17.73 -7.73 8.54
C LEU A 412 16.29 -7.47 8.98
N PHE A 413 15.94 -6.22 9.24
CA PHE A 413 14.54 -5.81 9.42
C PHE A 413 14.24 -4.49 8.70
N LEU A 414 12.98 -4.31 8.34
CA LEU A 414 12.47 -3.09 7.73
C LEU A 414 11.77 -2.26 8.82
N SER A 415 12.19 -1.01 8.97
CA SER A 415 11.62 -0.02 9.90
C SER A 415 10.96 1.09 9.08
N LEU A 416 9.72 0.88 8.65
CA LEU A 416 9.02 1.71 7.68
C LEU A 416 8.10 2.71 8.39
N ASP A 417 8.68 3.77 9.00
CA ASP A 417 7.88 4.85 9.58
C ASP A 417 7.33 5.76 8.47
N GLU A 418 6.09 6.22 8.64
CA GLU A 418 5.36 7.02 7.65
C GLU A 418 5.34 6.37 6.24
N PHE A 419 5.02 5.07 6.18
CA PHE A 419 5.03 4.25 4.96
C PHE A 419 4.36 4.92 3.75
N THR A 420 3.24 5.63 3.98
CA THR A 420 2.48 6.32 2.93
C THR A 420 3.19 7.53 2.32
N ASN A 421 4.28 8.01 2.93
CA ASN A 421 5.03 9.14 2.43
C ASN A 421 5.86 8.80 1.16
N TYR A 422 6.11 7.51 0.92
CA TYR A 422 6.92 7.01 -0.19
C TYR A 422 6.12 6.80 -1.49
N GLY A 423 4.86 7.26 -1.52
CA GLY A 423 4.01 7.15 -2.69
C GLY A 423 3.49 5.75 -2.95
N TYR A 424 3.08 5.49 -4.19
CA TYR A 424 2.58 4.20 -4.64
C TYR A 424 3.74 3.29 -5.06
N ILE A 425 3.81 2.11 -4.48
CA ILE A 425 4.76 1.04 -4.82
C ILE A 425 3.97 -0.13 -5.39
N PRO A 426 4.12 -0.47 -6.67
CA PRO A 426 3.40 -1.59 -7.29
C PRO A 426 3.68 -2.92 -6.57
N GLY A 427 2.63 -3.69 -6.30
CA GLY A 427 2.74 -5.02 -5.70
C GLY A 427 3.33 -5.05 -4.29
N ILE A 428 3.16 -3.98 -3.50
CA ILE A 428 3.77 -3.91 -2.15
C ILE A 428 3.23 -4.98 -1.21
N ALA A 429 1.95 -5.36 -1.30
CA ALA A 429 1.36 -6.39 -0.47
C ALA A 429 2.01 -7.76 -0.74
N GLU A 430 2.21 -8.09 -2.02
CA GLU A 430 2.93 -9.30 -2.45
C GLU A 430 4.41 -9.26 -2.04
N LYS A 431 5.08 -8.12 -2.24
CA LYS A 431 6.48 -7.94 -1.81
C LYS A 431 6.63 -8.19 -0.31
N LEU A 432 5.75 -7.65 0.53
CA LEU A 432 5.75 -7.90 1.97
C LEU A 432 5.55 -9.39 2.30
N THR A 433 4.67 -10.09 1.56
CA THR A 433 4.48 -11.53 1.72
C THR A 433 5.78 -12.31 1.42
N ILE A 434 6.48 -11.98 0.34
CA ILE A 434 7.75 -12.63 -0.04
C ILE A 434 8.84 -12.32 1.01
N ILE A 435 8.94 -11.08 1.47
CA ILE A 435 9.88 -10.63 2.50
C ILE A 435 9.66 -11.44 3.80
N ARG A 436 8.39 -11.70 4.18
CA ARG A 436 8.05 -12.59 5.28
C ARG A 436 8.57 -14.01 5.08
N HIS A 437 8.43 -14.59 3.88
CA HIS A 437 8.97 -15.91 3.56
C HIS A 437 10.49 -15.95 3.68
N LYS A 438 11.19 -14.86 3.38
CA LYS A 438 12.64 -14.69 3.62
C LYS A 438 13.00 -14.49 5.09
N LYS A 439 12.03 -14.52 6.01
CA LYS A 439 12.21 -14.28 7.46
C LYS A 439 12.74 -12.89 7.80
N ILE A 440 12.46 -11.91 6.97
CA ILE A 440 12.83 -10.50 7.18
C ILE A 440 11.59 -9.79 7.74
N PRO A 441 11.57 -9.39 9.01
CA PRO A 441 10.43 -8.70 9.59
C PRO A 441 10.33 -7.25 9.15
N ALA A 442 9.10 -6.73 9.07
CA ALA A 442 8.81 -5.33 8.80
C ALA A 442 7.92 -4.72 9.89
N MET A 443 8.28 -3.52 10.35
CA MET A 443 7.42 -2.62 11.11
C MET A 443 6.88 -1.56 10.14
N ILE A 444 5.57 -1.47 9.99
CA ILE A 444 4.90 -0.60 9.03
C ILE A 444 4.13 0.47 9.79
N GLY A 445 4.60 1.71 9.74
CA GLY A 445 3.96 2.87 10.34
C GLY A 445 2.94 3.51 9.40
N ALA A 446 1.72 3.70 9.88
CA ALA A 446 0.66 4.42 9.18
C ALA A 446 -0.05 5.38 10.12
N GLN A 447 -0.62 6.46 9.59
CA GLN A 447 -1.42 7.39 10.40
C GLN A 447 -2.81 6.82 10.66
N ASP A 448 -3.47 6.37 9.60
CA ASP A 448 -4.80 5.77 9.64
C ASP A 448 -5.02 4.86 8.41
N TRP A 449 -6.13 4.12 8.43
CA TRP A 449 -6.56 3.27 7.33
C TRP A 449 -6.88 4.03 6.05
N VAL A 450 -7.48 5.21 6.19
CA VAL A 450 -7.99 6.01 5.07
C VAL A 450 -6.85 6.49 4.18
N GLN A 451 -5.71 6.85 4.79
CA GLN A 451 -4.53 7.30 4.07
C GLN A 451 -3.93 6.19 3.20
N VAL A 452 -3.82 4.96 3.72
CA VAL A 452 -3.34 3.81 2.94
C VAL A 452 -4.30 3.46 1.82
N LYS A 453 -5.61 3.44 2.11
CA LYS A 453 -6.66 3.21 1.10
C LYS A 453 -6.62 4.23 -0.05
N LYS A 454 -6.33 5.49 0.25
CA LYS A 454 -6.24 6.55 -0.77
C LYS A 454 -5.12 6.29 -1.79
N ILE A 455 -4.01 5.67 -1.36
CA ILE A 455 -2.84 5.42 -2.21
C ILE A 455 -2.95 4.08 -2.93
N TYR A 456 -3.37 3.02 -2.23
CA TYR A 456 -3.29 1.64 -2.69
C TYR A 456 -4.65 1.02 -3.08
N GLY A 457 -5.78 1.70 -2.77
CA GLY A 457 -7.11 1.13 -2.93
C GLY A 457 -7.55 0.30 -1.72
N ASP A 458 -8.77 -0.26 -1.79
CA ASP A 458 -9.36 -1.02 -0.67
C ASP A 458 -8.71 -2.38 -0.47
N ASP A 459 -8.43 -3.10 -1.57
CA ASP A 459 -7.92 -4.47 -1.55
C ASP A 459 -6.50 -4.51 -0.97
N ASP A 460 -5.57 -3.73 -1.53
CA ASP A 460 -4.20 -3.66 -1.04
C ASP A 460 -4.12 -3.10 0.38
N ALA A 461 -4.92 -2.08 0.72
CA ALA A 461 -4.97 -1.57 2.08
C ALA A 461 -5.44 -2.65 3.07
N THR A 462 -6.42 -3.48 2.66
CA THR A 462 -6.90 -4.61 3.47
C THR A 462 -5.79 -5.65 3.68
N LEU A 463 -4.98 -5.93 2.65
CA LEU A 463 -3.86 -6.84 2.76
C LEU A 463 -2.74 -6.26 3.64
N ILE A 464 -2.34 -4.99 3.43
CA ILE A 464 -1.28 -4.32 4.20
C ILE A 464 -1.60 -4.31 5.70
N PHE A 465 -2.85 -4.05 6.10
CA PHE A 465 -3.27 -4.08 7.50
C PHE A 465 -3.66 -5.47 8.01
N GLY A 466 -4.09 -6.36 7.13
CA GLY A 466 -4.55 -7.70 7.47
C GLY A 466 -3.43 -8.72 7.68
N GLN A 467 -2.42 -8.68 6.83
CA GLN A 467 -1.30 -9.63 6.82
C GLN A 467 -0.40 -9.57 8.07
N PRO A 468 -0.06 -8.38 8.64
CA PRO A 468 0.77 -8.32 9.82
C PRO A 468 0.16 -9.07 11.00
N GLY A 469 0.96 -9.96 11.62
CA GLY A 469 0.54 -10.75 12.77
C GLY A 469 0.35 -9.89 14.02
N THR A 470 1.09 -8.78 14.11
CA THR A 470 1.01 -7.85 15.24
C THR A 470 0.46 -6.50 14.79
N LYS A 471 -0.48 -5.95 15.57
CA LYS A 471 -1.07 -4.65 15.31
C LYS A 471 -1.00 -3.79 16.56
N ILE A 472 -0.38 -2.62 16.45
CA ILE A 472 -0.23 -1.66 17.54
C ILE A 472 -1.04 -0.43 17.20
N TYR A 473 -2.04 -0.11 18.01
CA TYR A 473 -2.89 1.04 17.84
C TYR A 473 -2.66 2.06 18.94
N PHE A 474 -2.24 3.24 18.56
CA PHE A 474 -2.27 4.41 19.42
C PHE A 474 -3.64 5.08 19.36
N ARG A 475 -3.90 6.04 20.25
CA ARG A 475 -5.15 6.79 20.29
C ARG A 475 -5.49 7.36 18.91
N PRO A 476 -6.54 6.86 18.21
CA PRO A 476 -6.96 7.40 16.92
C PRO A 476 -7.66 8.75 17.09
N ARG A 477 -7.68 9.56 16.03
CA ARG A 477 -8.46 10.80 15.98
C ARG A 477 -9.77 10.64 15.22
N ASP A 478 -9.89 9.63 14.38
CA ASP A 478 -11.05 9.39 13.53
C ASP A 478 -11.94 8.26 14.07
N LEU A 479 -13.24 8.42 13.86
CA LEU A 479 -14.27 7.51 14.35
C LEU A 479 -14.19 6.13 13.64
N MET A 480 -13.80 6.10 12.37
CA MET A 480 -13.78 4.86 11.59
C MET A 480 -12.70 3.91 12.10
N THR A 481 -11.48 4.40 12.34
CA THR A 481 -10.39 3.62 12.94
C THR A 481 -10.76 3.18 14.36
N ALA A 482 -11.33 4.09 15.18
CA ALA A 482 -11.76 3.73 16.53
C ALA A 482 -12.83 2.63 16.54
N LYS A 483 -13.78 2.68 15.59
CA LYS A 483 -14.80 1.64 15.43
C LYS A 483 -14.18 0.31 15.01
N LYS A 484 -13.26 0.29 14.03
CA LYS A 484 -12.55 -0.93 13.61
C LYS A 484 -11.77 -1.57 14.76
N ILE A 485 -11.13 -0.77 15.61
CA ILE A 485 -10.46 -1.27 16.82
C ILE A 485 -11.45 -1.88 17.79
N SER A 486 -12.58 -1.19 18.08
CA SER A 486 -13.63 -1.67 18.97
C SER A 486 -14.21 -3.01 18.50
N ASP A 487 -14.52 -3.11 17.20
CA ASP A 487 -15.05 -4.33 16.59
C ASP A 487 -14.02 -5.47 16.66
N SER A 488 -12.71 -5.19 16.48
CA SER A 488 -11.63 -6.16 16.58
C SER A 488 -11.36 -6.63 18.01
N LEU A 489 -11.62 -5.80 19.01
CA LEU A 489 -11.52 -6.15 20.45
C LEU A 489 -12.59 -7.14 20.86
N GLY A 490 -13.71 -7.19 20.14
CA GLY A 490 -14.83 -8.06 20.42
C GLY A 490 -15.71 -7.61 21.56
N VAL A 491 -16.61 -8.48 21.97
CA VAL A 491 -17.66 -8.24 22.95
C VAL A 491 -17.46 -9.14 24.16
N ARG A 492 -17.78 -8.60 25.34
CA ARG A 492 -17.82 -9.35 26.61
C ARG A 492 -19.20 -9.26 27.24
N THR A 493 -19.53 -10.26 28.04
CA THR A 493 -20.71 -10.24 28.91
C THR A 493 -20.43 -9.37 30.12
N VAL A 494 -21.38 -8.48 30.44
CA VAL A 494 -21.33 -7.63 31.64
C VAL A 494 -22.63 -7.79 32.40
N THR A 495 -22.55 -8.08 33.68
CA THR A 495 -23.72 -8.22 34.56
C THR A 495 -24.10 -6.86 35.16
N ASP A 496 -25.27 -6.31 34.79
CA ASP A 496 -25.88 -5.14 35.43
C ASP A 496 -26.69 -5.60 36.66
N LYS A 497 -26.28 -5.16 37.85
CA LYS A 497 -26.95 -5.49 39.10
C LYS A 497 -27.77 -4.31 39.57
N LYS A 498 -29.11 -4.39 39.48
CA LYS A 498 -30.01 -3.40 40.03
C LYS A 498 -30.63 -3.91 41.32
N VAL A 499 -30.43 -3.19 42.43
CA VAL A 499 -31.11 -3.44 43.68
C VAL A 499 -32.44 -2.71 43.66
N THR A 500 -33.54 -3.44 43.72
CA THR A 500 -34.90 -2.85 43.82
C THR A 500 -35.12 -2.26 45.20
N SER A 501 -36.08 -1.33 45.35
CA SER A 501 -36.47 -0.75 46.64
C SER A 501 -36.89 -1.77 47.69
N THR A 502 -37.18 -3.01 47.28
CA THR A 502 -37.50 -4.16 48.13
C THR A 502 -36.32 -5.03 48.53
N GLY A 503 -35.08 -4.62 48.12
CA GLY A 503 -33.86 -5.39 48.43
C GLY A 503 -33.58 -6.59 47.52
N MET A 504 -34.43 -6.83 46.51
CA MET A 504 -34.16 -7.88 45.52
C MET A 504 -33.09 -7.39 44.53
N VAL A 505 -32.11 -8.25 44.27
CA VAL A 505 -31.05 -7.98 43.28
C VAL A 505 -31.48 -8.56 41.93
N ASN A 506 -31.91 -7.72 41.02
CA ASN A 506 -32.12 -8.11 39.63
C ASN A 506 -30.76 -8.06 38.91
N GLN A 507 -30.27 -9.21 38.41
CA GLN A 507 -29.07 -9.32 37.60
C GLN A 507 -29.49 -9.43 36.14
N LYS A 508 -28.98 -8.54 35.30
CA LYS A 508 -29.19 -8.58 33.85
C LYS A 508 -27.84 -8.64 33.14
N GLU A 509 -27.65 -9.62 32.33
CA GLU A 509 -26.45 -9.73 31.47
C GLU A 509 -26.65 -8.95 30.18
N LEU A 510 -25.62 -8.21 29.78
CA LEU A 510 -25.62 -7.35 28.62
C LEU A 510 -24.36 -7.58 27.81
N ALA A 511 -24.51 -7.51 26.50
CA ALA A 511 -23.39 -7.44 25.57
C ALA A 511 -22.73 -6.06 25.66
N ARG A 512 -21.43 -6.02 25.95
CA ARG A 512 -20.66 -4.79 25.93
C ARG A 512 -19.36 -5.01 25.13
N PRO A 513 -19.01 -4.14 24.16
CA PRO A 513 -17.67 -4.16 23.58
C PRO A 513 -16.60 -4.16 24.66
N LEU A 514 -15.50 -4.88 24.48
CA LEU A 514 -14.40 -4.90 25.46
C LEU A 514 -13.93 -3.46 25.76
N MET A 515 -13.93 -2.60 24.73
CA MET A 515 -13.73 -1.16 24.82
C MET A 515 -14.62 -0.45 23.78
N HIS A 516 -15.43 0.52 24.21
CA HIS A 516 -16.28 1.29 23.30
C HIS A 516 -15.48 2.22 22.40
N THR A 517 -16.01 2.55 21.24
CA THR A 517 -15.42 3.51 20.30
C THR A 517 -15.05 4.83 20.97
N SER A 518 -15.92 5.34 21.85
CA SER A 518 -15.67 6.58 22.63
C SER A 518 -14.52 6.44 23.62
N GLU A 519 -14.38 5.27 24.25
CA GLU A 519 -13.28 4.98 25.18
C GLU A 519 -11.95 4.89 24.41
N ILE A 520 -11.96 4.36 23.19
CA ILE A 520 -10.78 4.29 22.31
C ILE A 520 -10.36 5.70 21.86
N LEU A 521 -11.31 6.55 21.49
CA LEU A 521 -11.04 7.96 21.14
C LEU A 521 -10.49 8.78 22.31
N SER A 522 -10.76 8.35 23.55
CA SER A 522 -10.26 8.96 24.78
C SER A 522 -9.16 8.15 25.47
N LEU A 523 -8.54 7.19 24.76
CA LEU A 523 -7.42 6.39 25.26
C LEU A 523 -6.31 7.28 25.80
N ASP A 524 -5.78 6.96 26.97
CA ASP A 524 -4.66 7.68 27.57
C ASP A 524 -3.46 7.77 26.62
N ASN A 525 -2.81 8.92 26.59
CA ASN A 525 -1.69 9.13 25.68
C ASN A 525 -0.46 8.26 25.95
N ASP A 526 -0.34 7.69 27.14
CA ASP A 526 0.76 6.78 27.54
C ASP A 526 0.44 5.30 27.26
N LYS A 527 -0.73 4.98 26.71
CA LYS A 527 -1.19 3.63 26.44
C LYS A 527 -1.29 3.32 24.95
N ALA A 528 -1.16 2.04 24.61
CA ALA A 528 -1.40 1.49 23.28
C ALA A 528 -2.19 0.18 23.37
N ILE A 529 -3.03 -0.07 22.38
CA ILE A 529 -3.75 -1.35 22.21
C ILE A 529 -2.94 -2.21 21.25
N VAL A 530 -2.60 -3.42 21.67
CA VAL A 530 -1.77 -4.34 20.89
C VAL A 530 -2.50 -5.65 20.67
N PHE A 531 -2.60 -6.06 19.41
CA PHE A 531 -3.05 -7.39 19.01
C PHE A 531 -1.83 -8.20 18.60
N THR A 532 -1.73 -9.42 19.13
CA THR A 532 -0.66 -10.36 18.82
C THR A 532 -1.24 -11.74 18.49
N PRO A 533 -0.51 -12.59 17.77
CA PRO A 533 -1.02 -13.93 17.42
C PRO A 533 -1.21 -14.88 18.61
N ALA A 534 -0.44 -14.67 19.68
CA ALA A 534 -0.34 -15.66 20.77
C ALA A 534 -1.20 -15.37 21.99
N THR A 535 -1.78 -14.16 22.11
CA THR A 535 -2.56 -13.77 23.29
C THR A 535 -3.84 -13.03 22.92
N SER A 536 -4.75 -12.90 23.89
CA SER A 536 -5.80 -11.88 23.86
C SER A 536 -5.20 -10.48 23.68
N PRO A 537 -5.97 -9.48 23.24
CA PRO A 537 -5.48 -8.11 23.10
C PRO A 537 -4.82 -7.60 24.39
N LEU A 538 -3.76 -6.81 24.23
CA LEU A 538 -3.03 -6.21 25.34
C LEU A 538 -3.29 -4.70 25.39
N LEU A 539 -3.45 -4.17 26.60
CA LEU A 539 -3.38 -2.74 26.87
C LEU A 539 -2.03 -2.45 27.54
N VAL A 540 -1.07 -1.93 26.78
CA VAL A 540 0.30 -1.76 27.21
C VAL A 540 0.62 -0.29 27.46
N LYS A 541 1.63 -0.03 28.31
CA LYS A 541 2.21 1.30 28.48
C LYS A 541 3.22 1.55 27.37
N LYS A 542 3.23 2.77 26.82
CA LYS A 542 4.21 3.19 25.82
C LYS A 542 5.60 3.29 26.45
N ILE A 543 6.62 3.00 25.66
CA ILE A 543 8.00 3.28 26.05
C ILE A 543 8.20 4.78 25.97
N ALA A 544 8.63 5.37 27.09
CA ALA A 544 8.94 6.78 27.11
C ALA A 544 10.27 7.06 26.41
N TRP A 545 10.31 8.00 25.47
CA TRP A 545 11.54 8.43 24.78
C TRP A 545 12.66 8.81 25.76
N GLN A 546 12.29 9.37 26.91
CA GLN A 546 13.24 9.75 27.95
C GLN A 546 14.13 8.59 28.43
N THR A 547 13.72 7.35 28.24
CA THR A 547 14.54 6.15 28.53
C THR A 547 15.80 6.13 27.65
N TYR A 548 15.72 6.67 26.44
CA TYR A 548 16.82 6.73 25.48
C TYR A 548 17.42 8.13 25.33
N ALA A 549 16.92 9.13 26.10
CA ALA A 549 17.40 10.49 26.04
C ALA A 549 18.91 10.57 26.29
N GLY A 550 19.60 11.34 25.46
CA GLY A 550 21.05 11.52 25.55
C GLY A 550 21.87 10.50 24.74
N ILE A 551 21.25 9.52 24.06
CA ILE A 551 21.97 8.65 23.12
C ILE A 551 22.53 9.51 21.98
N GLU A 552 21.75 10.42 21.42
CA GLU A 552 22.15 11.33 20.34
C GLU A 552 23.32 12.24 20.72
N SER A 553 23.39 12.73 21.98
CA SER A 553 24.49 13.58 22.45
C SER A 553 25.76 12.78 22.75
N LYS A 554 25.62 11.50 23.16
CA LYS A 554 26.77 10.63 23.42
C LYS A 554 27.36 10.04 22.14
N PHE A 555 26.52 9.80 21.15
CA PHE A 555 26.84 9.15 19.89
C PHE A 555 26.36 10.02 18.73
N PRO A 556 27.10 11.09 18.39
CA PRO A 556 26.70 11.97 17.30
C PRO A 556 26.64 11.22 15.96
N VAL A 557 25.79 11.68 15.07
CA VAL A 557 25.71 11.14 13.71
C VAL A 557 27.07 11.20 13.01
N PRO A 558 27.40 10.21 12.16
CA PRO A 558 28.64 10.25 11.38
C PRO A 558 28.72 11.51 10.54
N PHE A 559 29.89 12.15 10.55
CA PHE A 559 30.13 13.32 9.71
C PHE A 559 30.02 12.94 8.23
N ARG A 560 29.34 13.79 7.45
CA ARG A 560 29.21 13.66 6.01
C ARG A 560 29.56 14.99 5.36
N GLN A 561 30.34 14.91 4.29
CA GLN A 561 30.68 16.08 3.49
C GLN A 561 29.48 16.41 2.56
N SER A 562 29.10 17.68 2.52
CA SER A 562 28.11 18.17 1.55
C SER A 562 28.71 18.19 0.15
N LEU A 563 27.93 17.76 -0.85
CA LEU A 563 28.31 17.84 -2.24
C LEU A 563 28.36 19.30 -2.71
N ASP A 564 29.40 19.62 -3.46
CA ASP A 564 29.44 20.82 -4.29
C ASP A 564 28.77 20.47 -5.64
N ILE A 565 27.62 21.09 -5.93
CA ILE A 565 26.84 20.79 -7.12
C ILE A 565 27.63 21.12 -8.38
N ASP A 566 28.29 22.27 -8.40
CA ASP A 566 29.04 22.74 -9.59
C ASP A 566 30.24 21.84 -9.88
N GLU A 567 30.95 21.41 -8.83
CA GLU A 567 32.04 20.44 -8.96
C GLU A 567 31.54 19.07 -9.46
N VAL A 568 30.40 18.59 -8.93
CA VAL A 568 29.85 17.27 -9.28
C VAL A 568 29.33 17.24 -10.71
N LEU A 569 28.66 18.31 -11.15
CA LEU A 569 28.08 18.40 -12.49
C LEU A 569 29.16 18.68 -13.56
N SER A 570 30.22 19.45 -13.24
CA SER A 570 31.30 19.77 -14.18
C SER A 570 32.31 18.62 -14.43
N LYS A 571 32.53 17.73 -13.47
CA LYS A 571 33.47 16.60 -13.62
C LYS A 571 33.09 15.61 -14.71
N LYS A 572 31.83 15.51 -15.08
CA LYS A 572 31.33 14.55 -16.08
C LYS A 572 31.73 14.91 -17.50
N ASP A 573 31.93 16.20 -17.80
CA ASP A 573 32.35 16.66 -19.12
C ASP A 573 33.82 16.32 -19.43
N ILE A 574 34.63 16.11 -18.37
CA ILE A 574 36.07 15.80 -18.50
C ILE A 574 36.33 14.31 -18.68
N ASP A 575 35.55 13.42 -18.06
CA ASP A 575 35.78 11.98 -18.14
C ASP A 575 35.28 11.38 -19.47
N ILE A 576 34.22 11.94 -20.06
CA ILE A 576 33.73 11.54 -21.40
C ILE A 576 34.76 11.91 -22.47
N VAL A 577 35.49 13.01 -22.31
CA VAL A 577 36.53 13.44 -23.25
C VAL A 577 37.82 12.59 -23.12
N LYS A 578 38.10 12.04 -21.94
CA LYS A 578 39.31 11.22 -21.73
C LYS A 578 39.19 9.79 -22.23
N ASP A 579 38.01 9.16 -22.14
CA ASP A 579 37.83 7.82 -22.66
C ASP A 579 37.87 7.75 -24.21
N ASN A 580 37.53 8.85 -24.89
CA ASN A 580 37.64 8.92 -26.37
C ASN A 580 39.05 9.23 -26.89
N SER A 581 40.00 9.61 -26.01
CA SER A 581 41.38 9.97 -26.43
C SER A 581 42.41 8.83 -26.32
N SER A 582 42.06 7.65 -25.80
CA SER A 582 42.97 6.54 -25.57
C SER A 582 42.98 5.43 -26.66
N ASP A 583 42.07 5.47 -27.65
CA ASP A 583 41.94 4.43 -28.68
C ASP A 583 42.23 4.87 -30.14
N THR A 584 42.91 6.00 -30.35
CA THR A 584 43.21 6.49 -31.70
C THR A 584 44.63 6.23 -32.16
N ASP A 585 45.25 5.07 -31.87
CA ASP A 585 46.49 4.67 -32.49
C ASP A 585 46.44 3.23 -33.02
N SER A 586 45.55 2.96 -33.96
CA SER A 586 45.72 1.94 -35.03
C SER A 586 44.40 1.81 -35.79
N LEU A 587 44.32 2.38 -36.96
CA LEU A 587 43.73 1.82 -38.18
C LEU A 587 43.43 2.95 -39.16
N ALA A 588 44.38 3.18 -40.05
CA ALA A 588 44.18 3.93 -41.28
C ALA A 588 43.37 3.07 -42.28
N ASP A 589 42.50 3.76 -43.03
CA ASP A 589 41.76 3.32 -44.20
C ASP A 589 40.55 2.39 -43.97
N THR A 590 39.42 3.02 -43.71
CA THR A 590 38.13 2.73 -44.40
C THR A 590 37.17 3.91 -44.13
N GLN A 591 36.42 4.33 -45.13
CA GLN A 591 35.50 5.50 -45.10
C GLN A 591 34.61 5.43 -43.86
N ALA A 592 34.90 6.31 -42.89
CA ALA A 592 34.18 6.45 -41.65
C ALA A 592 32.84 7.17 -41.91
N VAL A 593 31.77 6.47 -41.69
CA VAL A 593 30.57 7.15 -41.15
C VAL A 593 31.00 7.58 -39.74
N GLU A 594 31.17 8.87 -39.52
CA GLU A 594 31.51 9.44 -38.22
C GLU A 594 30.50 8.90 -37.19
N ASP A 595 30.96 8.05 -36.28
CA ASP A 595 30.23 7.74 -35.04
C ASP A 595 30.17 9.00 -34.19
N VAL A 596 29.17 9.84 -34.48
CA VAL A 596 28.89 11.02 -33.68
C VAL A 596 28.34 10.52 -32.36
N ASN A 597 29.14 10.63 -31.31
CA ASN A 597 28.68 10.35 -29.97
C ASN A 597 27.50 11.28 -29.64
N ILE A 598 26.31 10.72 -29.52
CA ILE A 598 25.05 11.46 -29.34
C ILE A 598 25.06 12.23 -28.02
N MET A 599 25.82 11.73 -27.01
CA MET A 599 25.98 12.44 -25.74
C MET A 599 26.80 13.72 -25.92
N ASP A 600 27.74 13.79 -26.87
CA ASP A 600 28.45 15.02 -27.19
C ASP A 600 27.54 16.04 -27.86
N ILE A 601 26.58 15.61 -28.69
CA ILE A 601 25.58 16.50 -29.26
C ILE A 601 24.67 17.05 -28.15
N VAL A 602 24.21 16.22 -27.25
CA VAL A 602 23.33 16.63 -26.15
C VAL A 602 24.07 17.60 -25.20
N ASN A 603 25.30 17.31 -24.85
CA ASN A 603 26.10 18.13 -23.95
C ASN A 603 26.55 19.46 -24.63
N ASN A 604 27.00 19.42 -25.89
CA ASN A 604 27.41 20.60 -26.63
C ASN A 604 26.22 21.56 -26.91
N TYR A 605 25.02 21.05 -27.15
CA TYR A 605 23.82 21.84 -27.35
C TYR A 605 23.45 22.66 -26.10
N TRP A 606 23.74 22.15 -24.89
CA TRP A 606 23.47 22.84 -23.63
C TRP A 606 24.60 23.81 -23.24
N CYS A 607 25.84 23.54 -23.58
CA CYS A 607 26.95 24.47 -23.33
C CYS A 607 26.86 25.75 -24.19
N ASP A 608 26.34 25.65 -25.43
CA ASP A 608 26.23 26.79 -26.34
C ASP A 608 25.00 27.68 -26.06
N THR A 609 23.96 27.16 -25.38
CA THR A 609 22.74 27.94 -25.10
C THR A 609 22.79 28.76 -23.82
N ASP A 610 23.64 28.40 -22.86
CA ASP A 610 23.70 29.10 -21.55
C ASP A 610 24.62 30.30 -21.52
N THR A 611 25.46 30.54 -22.54
CA THR A 611 26.44 31.65 -22.54
C THR A 611 26.04 32.87 -23.35
N GLU A 612 25.03 32.79 -24.23
CA GLU A 612 24.65 33.96 -25.08
C GLU A 612 23.40 34.75 -24.65
N ASN A 613 22.62 34.31 -23.66
CA ASN A 613 21.35 34.98 -23.32
C ASN A 613 21.29 35.72 -21.97
N ILE A 614 22.40 35.95 -21.28
CA ILE A 614 22.39 36.72 -20.00
C ILE A 614 23.04 38.12 -20.11
N SER A 615 23.59 38.53 -21.24
CA SER A 615 24.28 39.84 -21.36
C SER A 615 23.56 40.89 -22.20
N GLY A 616 22.31 40.74 -22.58
CA GLY A 616 21.63 41.60 -23.56
C GLY A 616 20.27 42.19 -23.18
N ALA A 617 19.87 42.27 -21.93
CA ALA A 617 18.65 43.01 -21.56
C ALA A 617 18.99 44.24 -20.70
N ARG A 618 19.37 45.32 -21.37
CA ARG A 618 19.25 46.67 -20.82
C ARG A 618 17.98 47.29 -21.34
N ASP A 619 17.15 47.76 -20.40
CA ASP A 619 16.14 48.81 -20.46
C ASP A 619 15.49 49.09 -21.83
N GLY A 620 14.22 48.80 -21.96
CA GLY A 620 13.36 49.28 -23.02
C GLY A 620 11.97 48.67 -22.98
N ASP A 621 11.02 49.39 -22.37
CA ASP A 621 9.58 49.39 -22.59
C ASP A 621 8.86 48.09 -22.97
N LEU A 622 8.35 47.39 -21.98
CA LEU A 622 7.25 46.44 -22.17
C LEU A 622 5.92 47.15 -21.93
N ASN A 623 5.18 47.35 -23.02
CA ASN A 623 3.81 47.86 -23.01
C ASN A 623 2.87 46.91 -22.21
N GLN A 624 2.03 47.55 -21.41
CA GLN A 624 1.04 46.91 -20.52
C GLN A 624 -0.13 46.19 -21.25
N ASP A 625 -0.13 46.12 -22.58
CA ASP A 625 -1.26 45.61 -23.37
C ASP A 625 -1.18 44.11 -23.74
N ASP A 626 -0.06 43.44 -23.52
CA ASP A 626 0.10 42.01 -23.86
C ASP A 626 -0.19 41.02 -22.71
N LEU A 627 -0.56 41.51 -21.53
CA LEU A 627 -0.91 40.70 -20.36
C LEU A 627 -2.41 40.41 -20.23
N SER A 628 -3.26 40.94 -21.13
CA SER A 628 -4.71 40.72 -21.04
C SER A 628 -5.25 39.52 -21.84
N ALA A 629 -4.42 38.79 -22.56
CA ALA A 629 -4.85 37.72 -23.45
C ALA A 629 -4.77 36.30 -22.79
N THR A 630 -4.22 36.15 -21.58
CA THR A 630 -4.06 34.88 -20.90
C THR A 630 -4.94 34.66 -19.66
N GLU A 631 -5.71 35.67 -19.25
CA GLU A 631 -6.62 35.57 -18.08
C GLU A 631 -8.06 35.20 -18.40
N ASN A 632 -8.46 34.99 -19.66
CA ASN A 632 -9.85 34.69 -20.04
C ASN A 632 -10.14 33.20 -20.36
N LEU A 633 -9.37 32.27 -19.83
CA LEU A 633 -9.60 30.82 -20.05
C LEU A 633 -9.98 30.03 -18.79
N PHE A 634 -10.25 30.71 -17.68
CA PHE A 634 -10.69 30.06 -16.43
C PHE A 634 -11.81 30.88 -15.76
N ASP A 635 -12.97 31.03 -16.42
CA ASP A 635 -14.19 31.37 -15.67
C ASP A 635 -15.44 31.05 -16.50
N GLU A 636 -15.90 29.82 -16.47
CA GLU A 636 -17.30 29.45 -16.74
C GLU A 636 -17.64 28.11 -16.09
N THR A 637 -17.97 28.16 -14.79
CA THR A 637 -18.83 27.17 -14.15
C THR A 637 -20.04 27.90 -13.58
N LYS A 638 -21.06 28.11 -14.41
CA LYS A 638 -22.40 28.43 -13.93
C LYS A 638 -23.22 27.17 -13.76
N ALA A 639 -23.64 26.96 -12.51
CA ALA A 639 -24.67 26.07 -12.10
C ALA A 639 -25.97 26.29 -12.89
N THR A 640 -26.56 25.24 -13.43
CA THR A 640 -27.98 25.19 -13.83
C THR A 640 -28.68 24.14 -13.00
N GLU A 641 -29.51 24.65 -12.09
CA GLU A 641 -30.60 23.92 -11.45
C GLU A 641 -31.59 23.45 -12.53
N PHE A 642 -31.98 22.18 -12.51
CA PHE A 642 -33.12 21.70 -13.26
C PHE A 642 -34.25 21.30 -12.30
N ASN A 643 -35.34 22.03 -12.41
CA ASN A 643 -36.63 21.77 -11.82
C ASN A 643 -37.33 20.60 -12.54
N SER A 644 -38.00 19.80 -11.74
CA SER A 644 -38.98 18.78 -12.11
C SER A 644 -40.21 19.40 -12.77
N ASN A 645 -40.67 18.83 -13.88
CA ASN A 645 -42.10 18.51 -14.12
C ASN A 645 -42.32 17.85 -15.49
N GLY A 646 -42.89 16.72 -15.48
CA GLY A 646 -44.09 16.11 -16.06
C GLY A 646 -44.21 16.03 -17.60
N GLU A 647 -44.55 14.83 -17.97
CA GLU A 647 -45.61 14.39 -18.90
C GLU A 647 -45.18 13.49 -20.09
N ASN A 648 -45.94 12.43 -20.13
CA ASN A 648 -46.03 11.31 -21.10
C ASN A 648 -46.09 11.73 -22.56
N THR A 649 -45.61 10.81 -23.43
CA THR A 649 -46.47 10.21 -24.50
C THR A 649 -45.77 8.97 -25.12
N ASP A 650 -46.62 7.97 -25.37
CA ASP A 650 -46.37 6.71 -26.08
C ASP A 650 -45.86 6.91 -27.53
N ASP A 651 -45.07 5.93 -28.00
CA ASP A 651 -45.37 5.23 -29.26
C ASP A 651 -44.52 3.96 -29.43
N LYS A 652 -45.24 2.90 -29.79
CA LYS A 652 -44.80 1.56 -30.20
C LYS A 652 -44.04 1.59 -31.52
N ILE A 653 -43.17 0.59 -31.75
CA ILE A 653 -43.16 -0.27 -32.94
C ILE A 653 -42.30 -1.52 -32.68
N ASP A 654 -42.88 -2.65 -33.11
CA ASP A 654 -42.45 -4.05 -33.08
C ASP A 654 -41.21 -4.37 -33.94
N GLY A 655 -40.60 -5.50 -33.63
CA GLY A 655 -39.74 -6.21 -34.59
C GLY A 655 -38.88 -7.31 -34.00
N ASP A 656 -39.39 -8.53 -34.07
CA ASP A 656 -38.77 -9.84 -33.81
C ASP A 656 -37.41 -10.06 -34.49
N ASN A 657 -36.51 -10.81 -33.81
CA ASN A 657 -36.00 -12.11 -34.30
C ASN A 657 -34.96 -12.74 -33.38
N GLU A 658 -35.35 -13.86 -32.91
CA GLU A 658 -34.78 -15.19 -32.64
C GLU A 658 -33.25 -15.40 -32.50
N LEU A 659 -33.01 -16.10 -31.40
CA LEU A 659 -31.87 -16.94 -31.05
C LEU A 659 -31.65 -18.14 -32.02
N PRO A 660 -30.52 -18.85 -31.98
CA PRO A 660 -30.51 -20.02 -31.13
C PRO A 660 -29.20 -20.31 -30.33
N ALA A 661 -29.49 -21.01 -29.25
CA ALA A 661 -28.54 -21.68 -28.36
C ALA A 661 -27.96 -22.98 -28.97
N LYS A 662 -26.86 -23.46 -28.40
CA LYS A 662 -26.56 -24.86 -27.96
C LYS A 662 -25.20 -24.89 -27.31
N GLU A 663 -25.14 -25.26 -26.06
CA GLU A 663 -25.04 -26.56 -25.38
C GLU A 663 -23.66 -27.22 -25.47
N ASN A 664 -23.05 -27.30 -24.27
CA ASN A 664 -22.56 -28.48 -23.52
C ASN A 664 -21.40 -29.30 -24.07
N LEU A 665 -20.39 -29.53 -23.26
CA LEU A 665 -20.24 -30.75 -22.43
C LEU A 665 -18.88 -30.77 -21.69
N CYS A 666 -18.99 -31.22 -20.46
CA CYS A 666 -17.94 -31.65 -19.53
C CYS A 666 -17.19 -32.90 -20.02
N GLN A 667 -15.97 -33.14 -19.59
CA GLN A 667 -15.54 -34.21 -18.69
C GLN A 667 -14.09 -34.62 -18.91
N GLU A 668 -13.40 -34.67 -17.79
CA GLU A 668 -12.49 -35.73 -17.27
C GLU A 668 -11.26 -36.19 -18.05
N GLY A 669 -10.11 -35.99 -17.40
CA GLY A 669 -9.40 -37.11 -16.80
C GLY A 669 -8.13 -37.56 -17.49
N GLU A 670 -7.12 -37.67 -16.69
CA GLU A 670 -6.01 -38.65 -16.71
C GLU A 670 -4.65 -38.27 -17.32
N SER A 671 -3.73 -38.45 -16.46
CA SER A 671 -2.27 -38.54 -16.55
C SER A 671 -1.75 -39.38 -17.71
N LEU A 672 -0.59 -39.07 -18.24
CA LEU A 672 0.59 -39.96 -18.34
C LEU A 672 1.72 -39.40 -19.24
N ASN A 673 2.89 -39.42 -18.65
CA ASN A 673 4.23 -39.74 -19.19
C ASN A 673 4.80 -39.12 -20.46
N THR A 674 5.95 -38.48 -20.18
CA THR A 674 7.25 -38.56 -20.90
C THR A 674 7.25 -39.00 -22.36
N ASP A 675 7.78 -38.16 -23.23
CA ASP A 675 9.05 -38.46 -23.92
C ASP A 675 9.51 -37.29 -24.80
N LYS A 676 10.83 -37.20 -24.91
CA LYS A 676 11.65 -36.35 -25.77
C LYS A 676 11.18 -36.41 -27.22
N VAL A 677 11.26 -35.30 -27.94
CA VAL A 677 11.87 -35.23 -29.28
C VAL A 677 12.12 -33.77 -29.70
N ASP A 678 13.26 -33.54 -30.21
CA ASP A 678 13.94 -32.49 -30.95
C ASP A 678 13.12 -31.55 -31.84
N GLY A 679 13.63 -30.31 -31.97
CA GLY A 679 13.76 -29.72 -33.28
C GLY A 679 13.05 -28.38 -33.54
N ASN A 680 13.71 -27.31 -33.13
CA ASN A 680 14.07 -26.19 -33.99
C ASN A 680 13.28 -26.03 -35.30
N LYS A 681 12.39 -24.96 -35.35
CA LYS A 681 12.06 -24.22 -36.58
C LYS A 681 10.81 -23.32 -36.34
N ASP A 682 10.97 -22.20 -35.65
CA ASP A 682 10.02 -21.09 -35.78
C ASP A 682 10.56 -19.70 -35.36
N SER A 683 11.88 -19.63 -35.08
CA SER A 683 12.53 -18.33 -34.85
C SER A 683 12.92 -17.57 -36.13
N GLY A 684 12.78 -18.20 -37.29
CA GLY A 684 13.14 -17.60 -38.59
C GLY A 684 12.09 -16.67 -39.20
N VAL A 685 10.83 -16.84 -38.83
CA VAL A 685 9.72 -16.09 -39.49
C VAL A 685 9.51 -14.69 -38.85
N ILE A 686 9.89 -14.52 -37.59
CA ILE A 686 9.77 -13.21 -36.92
C ILE A 686 10.93 -12.31 -37.31
N LEU A 687 12.13 -12.86 -37.48
CA LEU A 687 13.32 -12.08 -37.91
C LEU A 687 13.18 -11.59 -39.38
N ASP A 688 12.59 -12.38 -40.25
CA ASP A 688 12.39 -12.04 -41.68
C ASP A 688 11.30 -10.93 -41.86
N ARG A 689 10.39 -10.76 -40.91
CA ARG A 689 9.45 -9.65 -40.89
C ARG A 689 10.03 -8.33 -40.37
N ILE A 690 11.03 -8.41 -39.48
CA ILE A 690 11.73 -7.23 -38.94
C ILE A 690 12.74 -6.70 -39.96
N LEU A 691 13.37 -7.56 -40.73
CA LEU A 691 14.35 -7.15 -41.77
C LEU A 691 13.70 -6.55 -43.03
N ARG A 692 12.44 -6.86 -43.32
CA ARG A 692 11.68 -6.20 -44.43
C ARG A 692 11.16 -4.82 -44.09
N PHE A 693 11.30 -4.35 -42.85
CA PHE A 693 10.90 -3.00 -42.45
C PHE A 693 11.96 -1.94 -42.80
N ASN A 694 13.19 -2.32 -43.02
CA ASN A 694 14.27 -1.39 -43.36
C ASN A 694 14.27 -0.95 -44.85
N ASP A 695 13.53 -1.66 -45.75
CA ASP A 695 13.49 -1.33 -47.18
C ASP A 695 12.38 -0.30 -47.54
N PHE A 696 11.57 0.13 -46.56
CA PHE A 696 10.42 1.02 -46.84
C PHE A 696 10.71 2.53 -46.64
N TRP A 697 11.94 2.87 -46.21
CA TRP A 697 12.29 4.27 -45.88
C TRP A 697 13.42 4.86 -46.72
N ASN A 698 13.83 4.18 -47.81
CA ASN A 698 14.90 4.69 -48.70
C ASN A 698 14.40 5.24 -50.05
N ASP A 699 13.11 5.36 -50.27
CA ASP A 699 12.54 6.06 -51.44
C ASP A 699 11.64 7.21 -50.96
N ASP A 700 12.19 8.40 -50.83
CA ASP A 700 11.77 9.77 -51.10
C ASP A 700 12.61 10.78 -50.29
#